data_4668feaa7b28729bd4eaeefa90745f2c
#
_entry.id   4668feaa7b28729bd4eaeefa90745f2c
#
_cell.length_a   1.000
_cell.length_b   1.000
_cell.length_c   1.000
_cell.angle_alpha   90.00
_cell.angle_beta   90.00
_cell.angle_gamma   90.00
#
_symmetry.space_group_name_H-M   'P 1'
#
loop_
_entity.id
_entity.type
_entity.pdbx_description
1 polymer ?
#
loop_
_entity_poly.entity_id
_entity_poly.type
_entity_poly.pdbx_seq_one_letter_code
_entity_poly.pdbx_strand_id
1 'polypeptide(L)'
;MLNLNFSSSPIPAFTAEGFATLSYEGRDFWRAFLDTDEIRELAVYSHEQEVSSVQYESDYQVITYDKLKAENGEVFDITLTITIHTVDGALEFTSVVDNHSAIILNELQLPFVAAYNYGCAPEEEVFYCPDVLGTQRPHPREALKAFHTEYMAADYKSSWLCYSYPPAAGNRLSMPWMGLQIGDKFLYFGEHNSDMRIVSFNIGIPPRHAETELMFSISHFPAVHPGESVNIGRSVIALFEGDWRDGAAFYKDWSCRTWMRPQQIPDWVQDITGWQRIILKHQYGEIYFKYSDLPRLYEEGKRYGLNALLVFGWWKGRFDNNYPEYEADPALGGEKGLQEAIAEVQRRGGHVLLYSNGNLIDVKTDFYNRIGQQISHKDIDGNEYREHYQFSNDGTILRGYGYKSFDTACHRTPEWKENLLNVTRLKLSFGPDSIFFDQLGCAMKLCFDASHSHGYRIDEDGMGRYENICAIREITPADKAIGTEWVCDRYANLVDYIHGCGNAHGYSPAAFPDIYLHTFPGVHISNRFLHDDVEGFRDHLNYAFVYGMIFDVCIYRGRVFGIAGLPDYADHVKYLTDIRARYTKYFYHGNFVSMFKEPVPAGVRSAKFVAEDGDYIVAFWNTTEVDTKFELYGKEVYVAAKDVAVMEYNG
;
A
#
# COMPACT_ATOMS: atom_id res chain seq x y z
N MET A 1 14.10 -24.96 9.93
CA MET A 1 12.96 -25.38 9.09
C MET A 1 11.75 -25.61 9.96
N LEU A 2 10.56 -25.26 9.46
CA LEU A 2 9.32 -25.67 10.08
C LEU A 2 9.16 -27.19 9.93
N ASN A 3 8.94 -27.89 11.05
CA ASN A 3 8.58 -29.29 11.02
C ASN A 3 7.07 -29.39 11.24
N LEU A 4 6.35 -29.85 10.22
CA LEU A 4 4.94 -30.16 10.31
C LEU A 4 4.77 -31.61 10.74
N ASN A 5 4.08 -31.84 11.84
CA ASN A 5 3.75 -33.19 12.28
C ASN A 5 2.35 -33.54 11.78
N PHE A 6 2.28 -34.15 10.59
CA PHE A 6 1.05 -34.73 10.10
C PHE A 6 0.76 -36.03 10.88
N SER A 7 -0.19 -35.95 11.77
CA SER A 7 -0.64 -37.07 12.56
C SER A 7 -2.16 -37.24 12.41
N SER A 8 -2.71 -38.29 12.98
CA SER A 8 -4.16 -38.46 13.07
C SER A 8 -4.84 -37.41 13.96
N SER A 9 -4.09 -36.47 14.54
CA SER A 9 -4.63 -35.32 15.24
C SER A 9 -5.29 -34.37 14.25
N PRO A 10 -6.52 -33.93 14.53
CA PRO A 10 -7.21 -32.95 13.70
C PRO A 10 -6.60 -31.53 13.78
N ILE A 11 -5.69 -31.32 14.74
CA ILE A 11 -5.03 -30.02 14.95
C ILE A 11 -3.57 -30.16 14.56
N PRO A 12 -3.12 -29.46 13.52
CA PRO A 12 -1.71 -29.49 13.11
C PRO A 12 -0.82 -28.86 14.17
N ALA A 13 0.29 -29.52 14.47
CA ALA A 13 1.33 -28.99 15.34
C ALA A 13 2.52 -28.54 14.49
N PHE A 14 2.95 -27.30 14.69
CA PHE A 14 4.13 -26.74 14.04
C PHE A 14 5.24 -26.59 15.07
N THR A 15 6.38 -27.12 14.78
CA THR A 15 7.58 -26.89 15.58
C THR A 15 8.68 -26.32 14.71
N ALA A 16 9.36 -25.31 15.24
CA ALA A 16 10.57 -24.77 14.65
C ALA A 16 11.73 -25.05 15.57
N GLU A 17 12.70 -25.85 15.12
CA GLU A 17 13.85 -26.28 15.92
C GLU A 17 14.67 -25.07 16.40
N GLY A 18 14.88 -24.95 17.71
CA GLY A 18 15.60 -23.83 18.32
C GLY A 18 14.87 -22.48 18.27
N PHE A 19 13.55 -22.49 18.00
CA PHE A 19 12.72 -21.31 17.88
C PHE A 19 11.41 -21.47 18.69
N ALA A 20 10.43 -20.58 18.49
CA ALA A 20 9.11 -20.68 19.04
C ALA A 20 8.37 -21.93 18.53
N THR A 21 7.65 -22.58 19.41
CA THR A 21 6.67 -23.59 19.02
C THR A 21 5.41 -22.89 18.52
N LEU A 22 5.02 -23.17 17.29
CA LEU A 22 3.73 -22.79 16.76
C LEU A 22 2.78 -23.96 16.99
N SER A 23 1.84 -23.80 17.92
CA SER A 23 0.91 -24.87 18.30
C SER A 23 -0.50 -24.32 18.38
N TYR A 24 -1.43 -25.07 17.85
CA TYR A 24 -2.86 -24.80 17.92
C TYR A 24 -3.57 -25.66 18.98
N GLU A 25 -2.86 -26.51 19.67
CA GLU A 25 -3.45 -27.42 20.66
C GLU A 25 -4.15 -26.65 21.78
N GLY A 26 -5.45 -26.88 21.94
CA GLY A 26 -6.31 -26.17 22.89
C GLY A 26 -6.63 -24.70 22.49
N ARG A 27 -6.40 -24.31 21.24
CA ARG A 27 -6.63 -22.97 20.72
C ARG A 27 -7.30 -22.99 19.36
N ASP A 28 -7.77 -21.83 18.91
CA ASP A 28 -8.29 -21.71 17.56
C ASP A 28 -7.17 -21.87 16.54
N PHE A 29 -7.48 -22.64 15.53
CA PHE A 29 -6.70 -22.82 14.31
C PHE A 29 -7.30 -22.01 13.16
N TRP A 30 -8.62 -21.87 13.17
CA TRP A 30 -9.40 -20.98 12.32
C TRP A 30 -10.62 -20.48 13.10
N ARG A 31 -11.21 -19.40 12.60
CA ARG A 31 -12.51 -18.88 13.05
C ARG A 31 -13.36 -18.54 11.85
N ALA A 32 -14.67 -18.65 11.97
CA ALA A 32 -15.60 -18.14 10.97
C ALA A 32 -16.63 -17.22 11.62
N PHE A 33 -17.20 -16.33 10.82
CA PHE A 33 -18.25 -15.41 11.25
C PHE A 33 -19.44 -15.53 10.29
N LEU A 34 -20.60 -15.77 10.88
CA LEU A 34 -21.85 -16.03 10.17
C LEU A 34 -22.77 -14.82 10.31
N ASP A 35 -23.40 -14.42 9.20
CA ASP A 35 -24.41 -13.38 9.20
C ASP A 35 -25.77 -13.94 9.56
N THR A 36 -26.43 -13.37 10.58
CA THR A 36 -27.75 -13.75 11.03
C THR A 36 -28.65 -12.55 11.16
N ASP A 37 -29.97 -12.75 11.10
CA ASP A 37 -30.96 -11.67 11.24
C ASP A 37 -30.93 -10.96 12.60
N GLU A 38 -30.43 -11.64 13.63
CA GLU A 38 -30.41 -11.12 15.01
C GLU A 38 -29.15 -10.36 15.33
N ILE A 39 -28.00 -10.90 14.89
CA ILE A 39 -26.68 -10.31 15.05
C ILE A 39 -25.91 -10.46 13.73
N ARG A 40 -25.20 -9.43 13.33
CA ARG A 40 -24.45 -9.42 12.06
C ARG A 40 -23.35 -10.47 11.98
N GLU A 41 -22.77 -10.83 13.12
CA GLU A 41 -21.71 -11.81 13.19
C GLU A 41 -21.95 -12.74 14.37
N LEU A 42 -22.08 -14.03 14.07
CA LEU A 42 -22.13 -15.11 15.02
C LEU A 42 -20.85 -15.94 14.88
N ALA A 43 -20.03 -15.99 15.93
CA ALA A 43 -18.71 -16.58 15.85
C ALA A 43 -18.77 -18.12 15.87
N VAL A 44 -17.87 -18.72 15.10
CA VAL A 44 -17.59 -20.16 15.06
C VAL A 44 -16.11 -20.36 15.41
N TYR A 45 -15.84 -21.08 16.48
CA TYR A 45 -14.49 -21.32 16.99
C TYR A 45 -14.03 -22.74 16.67
N SER A 46 -12.86 -22.91 16.06
CA SER A 46 -12.36 -24.23 15.64
C SER A 46 -12.15 -25.20 16.77
N HIS A 47 -11.80 -24.75 17.98
CA HIS A 47 -11.59 -25.60 19.15
C HIS A 47 -12.90 -26.20 19.72
N GLU A 48 -14.07 -25.72 19.27
CA GLU A 48 -15.39 -26.23 19.65
C GLU A 48 -16.01 -27.14 18.57
N GLN A 49 -15.30 -27.40 17.46
CA GLN A 49 -15.83 -28.14 16.33
C GLN A 49 -15.47 -29.63 16.43
N GLU A 50 -16.39 -30.49 15.94
CA GLU A 50 -16.09 -31.89 15.66
C GLU A 50 -15.47 -32.03 14.26
N VAL A 51 -14.33 -32.71 14.18
CA VAL A 51 -13.68 -33.03 12.92
C VAL A 51 -14.34 -34.27 12.31
N SER A 52 -14.85 -34.14 11.09
CA SER A 52 -15.53 -35.26 10.40
C SER A 52 -14.54 -36.21 9.76
N SER A 53 -13.44 -35.68 9.19
CA SER A 53 -12.37 -36.52 8.61
C SER A 53 -11.02 -35.82 8.63
N VAL A 54 -9.97 -36.62 8.71
CA VAL A 54 -8.58 -36.18 8.51
C VAL A 54 -7.93 -37.16 7.54
N GLN A 55 -7.40 -36.61 6.44
CA GLN A 55 -6.52 -37.33 5.52
C GLN A 55 -5.14 -36.75 5.63
N TYR A 56 -4.09 -37.55 5.65
CA TYR A 56 -2.72 -37.06 5.72
C TYR A 56 -1.79 -37.95 4.89
N GLU A 57 -0.85 -37.28 4.25
CA GLU A 57 0.27 -37.86 3.49
C GLU A 57 1.58 -37.24 3.97
N SER A 58 2.67 -37.50 3.30
CA SER A 58 3.99 -36.99 3.71
C SER A 58 4.12 -35.45 3.62
N ASP A 59 3.37 -34.82 2.72
CA ASP A 59 3.49 -33.42 2.34
C ASP A 59 2.18 -32.64 2.41
N TYR A 60 1.07 -33.27 2.77
CA TYR A 60 -0.18 -32.56 2.98
C TYR A 60 -1.09 -33.19 4.07
N GLN A 61 -1.98 -32.37 4.59
CA GLN A 61 -3.09 -32.78 5.47
C GLN A 61 -4.37 -32.12 4.99
N VAL A 62 -5.47 -32.89 4.94
CA VAL A 62 -6.81 -32.38 4.66
C VAL A 62 -7.69 -32.65 5.88
N ILE A 63 -8.31 -31.59 6.39
CA ILE A 63 -9.19 -31.63 7.57
C ILE A 63 -10.57 -31.15 7.11
N THR A 64 -11.61 -31.94 7.39
CA THR A 64 -13.00 -31.63 7.05
C THR A 64 -13.86 -31.49 8.29
N TYR A 65 -14.68 -30.47 8.31
CA TYR A 65 -15.74 -30.20 9.27
C TYR A 65 -17.05 -30.18 8.50
N ASP A 66 -17.93 -31.18 8.68
CA ASP A 66 -19.17 -31.31 7.89
C ASP A 66 -20.27 -30.36 8.35
N LYS A 67 -20.22 -29.88 9.58
CA LYS A 67 -21.18 -28.95 10.17
C LYS A 67 -20.45 -28.02 11.11
N LEU A 68 -20.85 -26.76 11.11
CA LEU A 68 -20.26 -25.75 11.96
C LEU A 68 -21.20 -25.40 13.11
N LYS A 69 -20.70 -25.55 14.34
CA LYS A 69 -21.40 -25.17 15.58
C LYS A 69 -20.95 -23.73 15.95
N ALA A 70 -21.91 -22.84 16.08
CA ALA A 70 -21.64 -21.46 16.49
C ALA A 70 -21.62 -21.30 18.02
N GLU A 71 -21.12 -20.17 18.50
CA GLU A 71 -20.96 -19.83 19.92
C GLU A 71 -22.28 -19.88 20.74
N ASN A 72 -23.42 -19.66 20.09
CA ASN A 72 -24.75 -19.76 20.70
C ASN A 72 -25.26 -21.23 20.80
N GLY A 73 -24.49 -22.20 20.29
CA GLY A 73 -24.80 -23.63 20.28
C GLY A 73 -25.61 -24.12 19.08
N GLU A 74 -26.01 -23.23 18.15
CA GLU A 74 -26.66 -23.62 16.90
C GLU A 74 -25.67 -24.31 15.97
N VAL A 75 -26.17 -25.23 15.15
CA VAL A 75 -25.38 -26.02 14.20
C VAL A 75 -25.89 -25.76 12.81
N PHE A 76 -24.99 -25.34 11.94
CA PHE A 76 -25.28 -24.98 10.55
C PHE A 76 -24.75 -26.03 9.58
N ASP A 77 -25.49 -26.27 8.51
CA ASP A 77 -25.12 -27.22 7.44
C ASP A 77 -24.11 -26.50 6.49
N ILE A 78 -22.90 -26.30 7.00
CA ILE A 78 -21.78 -25.70 6.30
C ILE A 78 -20.59 -26.62 6.43
N THR A 79 -20.05 -27.10 5.31
CA THR A 79 -18.84 -27.90 5.27
C THR A 79 -17.63 -27.00 5.06
N LEU A 80 -16.64 -27.11 5.95
CA LEU A 80 -15.34 -26.45 5.80
C LEU A 80 -14.27 -27.53 5.60
N THR A 81 -13.60 -27.51 4.47
CA THR A 81 -12.43 -28.36 4.18
C THR A 81 -11.19 -27.51 4.12
N ILE A 82 -10.20 -27.78 4.96
CA ILE A 82 -8.91 -27.10 5.02
C ILE A 82 -7.84 -28.05 4.52
N THR A 83 -7.03 -27.59 3.56
CA THR A 83 -5.86 -28.31 3.07
C THR A 83 -4.60 -27.55 3.45
N ILE A 84 -3.63 -28.26 4.03
CA ILE A 84 -2.34 -27.73 4.40
C ILE A 84 -1.28 -28.49 3.61
N HIS A 85 -0.49 -27.76 2.81
CA HIS A 85 0.60 -28.33 2.03
C HIS A 85 1.95 -27.83 2.53
N THR A 86 2.98 -28.69 2.43
CA THR A 86 4.36 -28.26 2.52
C THR A 86 4.87 -27.96 1.11
N VAL A 87 5.16 -26.72 0.82
CA VAL A 87 5.64 -26.24 -0.49
C VAL A 87 6.90 -25.40 -0.28
N ASP A 88 8.01 -25.76 -0.93
CA ASP A 88 9.29 -25.03 -0.87
C ASP A 88 9.78 -24.73 0.58
N GLY A 89 9.46 -25.63 1.54
CA GLY A 89 9.82 -25.45 2.96
C GLY A 89 8.87 -24.53 3.74
N ALA A 90 7.80 -24.06 3.12
CA ALA A 90 6.72 -23.30 3.74
C ALA A 90 5.46 -24.14 3.91
N LEU A 91 4.54 -23.70 4.76
CA LEU A 91 3.20 -24.26 4.91
C LEU A 91 2.22 -23.39 4.15
N GLU A 92 1.51 -23.96 3.20
CA GLU A 92 0.46 -23.32 2.44
C GLU A 92 -0.90 -23.82 2.90
N PHE A 93 -1.81 -22.91 3.21
CA PHE A 93 -3.18 -23.17 3.67
C PHE A 93 -4.16 -22.74 2.59
N THR A 94 -5.02 -23.64 2.18
CA THR A 94 -6.18 -23.37 1.32
C THR A 94 -7.43 -23.96 1.96
N SER A 95 -8.59 -23.42 1.63
CA SER A 95 -9.85 -23.95 2.13
C SER A 95 -10.96 -23.92 1.09
N VAL A 96 -11.95 -24.79 1.30
CA VAL A 96 -13.21 -24.78 0.55
C VAL A 96 -14.33 -24.71 1.58
N VAL A 97 -15.28 -23.81 1.35
CA VAL A 97 -16.53 -23.71 2.10
C VAL A 97 -17.69 -24.07 1.20
N ASP A 98 -18.44 -25.11 1.57
CA ASP A 98 -19.70 -25.53 0.94
C ASP A 98 -20.85 -25.15 1.87
N ASN A 99 -21.65 -24.16 1.49
CA ASN A 99 -22.74 -23.65 2.34
C ASN A 99 -24.10 -24.22 1.92
N HIS A 100 -24.61 -25.16 2.68
CA HIS A 100 -25.95 -25.72 2.51
C HIS A 100 -26.98 -25.19 3.53
N SER A 101 -26.57 -24.23 4.36
CA SER A 101 -27.41 -23.57 5.35
C SER A 101 -28.25 -22.43 4.74
N ALA A 102 -29.03 -21.76 5.58
CA ALA A 102 -29.82 -20.59 5.17
C ALA A 102 -29.13 -19.25 5.43
N ILE A 103 -27.92 -19.27 5.99
CA ILE A 103 -27.19 -18.07 6.39
C ILE A 103 -25.92 -17.87 5.55
N ILE A 104 -25.32 -16.68 5.60
CA ILE A 104 -24.09 -16.35 4.89
C ILE A 104 -22.90 -16.58 5.82
N LEU A 105 -21.82 -17.21 5.32
CA LEU A 105 -20.52 -17.16 5.98
C LEU A 105 -19.77 -15.93 5.44
N ASN A 106 -19.70 -14.88 6.27
CA ASN A 106 -19.14 -13.59 5.86
C ASN A 106 -17.62 -13.60 5.84
N GLU A 107 -17.00 -14.15 6.89
CA GLU A 107 -15.56 -14.07 7.10
C GLU A 107 -15.01 -15.44 7.55
N LEU A 108 -13.85 -15.81 7.01
CA LEU A 108 -13.03 -16.92 7.47
C LEU A 108 -11.65 -16.40 7.86
N GLN A 109 -11.26 -16.57 9.10
CA GLN A 109 -9.91 -16.32 9.59
C GLN A 109 -9.11 -17.62 9.55
N LEU A 110 -8.12 -17.69 8.66
CA LEU A 110 -7.29 -18.88 8.47
C LEU A 110 -5.91 -18.47 7.91
N PRO A 111 -4.79 -18.97 8.47
CA PRO A 111 -4.69 -19.67 9.76
C PRO A 111 -4.62 -18.68 10.93
N PHE A 112 -4.81 -19.22 12.16
CA PHE A 112 -4.35 -18.57 13.39
C PHE A 112 -3.00 -19.14 13.78
N VAL A 113 -2.04 -18.26 14.06
CA VAL A 113 -0.67 -18.60 14.44
C VAL A 113 -0.32 -17.93 15.76
N ALA A 114 0.05 -18.71 16.76
CA ALA A 114 0.61 -18.19 17.99
C ALA A 114 2.14 -18.32 17.96
N ALA A 115 2.83 -17.20 18.01
CA ALA A 115 4.29 -17.15 18.10
C ALA A 115 4.71 -16.97 19.56
N TYR A 116 5.58 -17.84 20.04
CA TYR A 116 6.13 -17.80 21.39
C TYR A 116 7.60 -17.37 21.31
N ASN A 117 7.99 -16.45 22.18
CA ASN A 117 9.37 -16.04 22.31
C ASN A 117 10.04 -16.88 23.42
N TYR A 118 10.52 -18.08 23.08
CA TYR A 118 11.24 -18.93 24.01
C TYR A 118 12.75 -18.68 23.95
N GLY A 119 13.29 -18.07 25.01
CA GLY A 119 14.74 -17.96 25.22
C GLY A 119 15.43 -16.82 24.46
N CYS A 120 14.71 -15.97 23.75
CA CYS A 120 15.24 -14.75 23.19
C CYS A 120 15.02 -13.56 24.12
N ALA A 121 15.94 -12.60 24.12
CA ALA A 121 15.73 -11.35 24.82
C ALA A 121 14.60 -10.54 24.13
N PRO A 122 13.76 -9.80 24.87
CA PRO A 122 12.73 -8.98 24.26
C PRO A 122 13.25 -7.98 23.21
N GLU A 123 14.47 -7.54 23.35
CA GLU A 123 15.16 -6.63 22.44
C GLU A 123 15.47 -7.26 21.07
N GLU A 124 15.48 -8.58 20.98
CA GLU A 124 15.69 -9.33 19.73
C GLU A 124 14.40 -9.56 18.95
N GLU A 125 13.27 -9.16 19.49
CA GLU A 125 11.97 -9.29 18.85
C GLU A 125 11.61 -8.01 18.07
N VAL A 126 11.49 -8.12 16.73
CA VAL A 126 11.15 -7.01 15.85
C VAL A 126 10.06 -7.43 14.86
N PHE A 127 8.98 -6.69 14.81
CA PHE A 127 7.93 -6.87 13.83
C PHE A 127 8.23 -6.05 12.57
N TYR A 128 8.16 -6.69 11.41
CA TYR A 128 8.32 -6.11 10.09
C TYR A 128 7.01 -6.19 9.31
N CYS A 129 6.65 -5.07 8.72
CA CYS A 129 5.39 -4.94 8.01
C CYS A 129 5.59 -4.03 6.80
N PRO A 130 5.23 -4.43 5.57
CA PRO A 130 5.28 -3.58 4.38
C PRO A 130 4.12 -2.56 4.37
N ASP A 131 3.88 -1.88 5.51
CA ASP A 131 2.96 -0.76 5.60
C ASP A 131 3.50 0.39 4.76
N VAL A 132 2.85 0.67 3.65
CA VAL A 132 3.31 1.54 2.56
C VAL A 132 4.65 1.05 1.98
N LEU A 133 5.79 1.67 2.29
CA LEU A 133 7.14 1.20 1.89
C LEU A 133 7.75 0.22 2.89
N GLY A 134 7.28 0.23 4.09
CA GLY A 134 7.70 -0.63 5.17
C GLY A 134 7.88 0.08 6.50
N THR A 135 7.63 -0.65 7.55
CA THR A 135 7.88 -0.27 8.94
C THR A 135 8.59 -1.39 9.67
N GLN A 136 9.44 -1.01 10.63
CA GLN A 136 9.96 -1.92 11.63
C GLN A 136 9.54 -1.45 13.02
N ARG A 137 9.09 -2.37 13.84
CA ARG A 137 8.65 -2.09 15.21
C ARG A 137 9.36 -3.02 16.18
N PRO A 138 10.40 -2.53 16.88
CA PRO A 138 10.99 -3.27 17.99
C PRO A 138 9.96 -3.38 19.12
N HIS A 139 10.09 -4.40 19.95
CA HIS A 139 9.21 -4.66 21.10
C HIS A 139 7.71 -4.68 20.75
N PRO A 140 7.27 -5.50 19.74
CA PRO A 140 5.90 -5.46 19.24
C PRO A 140 4.86 -5.76 20.34
N ARG A 141 5.20 -6.56 21.34
CA ARG A 141 4.31 -6.89 22.46
C ARG A 141 3.99 -5.67 23.32
N GLU A 142 4.96 -4.82 23.59
CA GLU A 142 4.76 -3.58 24.35
C GLU A 142 3.91 -2.59 23.54
N ALA A 143 4.20 -2.45 22.25
CA ALA A 143 3.42 -1.59 21.38
C ALA A 143 1.96 -2.04 21.30
N LEU A 144 1.70 -3.34 21.24
CA LEU A 144 0.35 -3.91 21.20
C LEU A 144 -0.37 -3.79 22.54
N LYS A 145 0.32 -3.95 23.67
CA LYS A 145 -0.27 -3.73 25.01
C LYS A 145 -0.87 -2.32 25.16
N ALA A 146 -0.29 -1.31 24.47
CA ALA A 146 -0.82 0.05 24.51
C ALA A 146 -2.22 0.20 23.89
N PHE A 147 -2.67 -0.76 23.07
CA PHE A 147 -4.01 -0.80 22.50
C PHE A 147 -5.02 -1.56 23.39
N HIS A 148 -4.54 -2.30 24.41
CA HIS A 148 -5.42 -2.98 25.36
C HIS A 148 -5.98 -1.99 26.36
N THR A 149 -7.30 -1.85 26.34
CA THR A 149 -8.04 -1.07 27.34
C THR A 149 -8.81 -2.02 28.25
N GLU A 150 -9.34 -1.52 29.35
CA GLU A 150 -10.18 -2.29 30.26
C GLU A 150 -11.43 -2.89 29.59
N TYR A 151 -11.84 -2.34 28.43
CA TYR A 151 -12.97 -2.81 27.63
C TYR A 151 -12.61 -3.95 26.69
N MET A 152 -11.35 -4.23 26.51
CA MET A 152 -10.86 -5.30 25.64
C MET A 152 -10.56 -6.58 26.41
N ALA A 153 -11.46 -6.96 27.31
CA ALA A 153 -11.30 -8.17 28.14
C ALA A 153 -11.52 -9.47 27.36
N ALA A 154 -12.12 -9.40 26.19
CA ALA A 154 -12.39 -10.55 25.32
C ALA A 154 -11.38 -10.60 24.17
N ASP A 155 -11.14 -11.80 23.66
CA ASP A 155 -10.28 -12.04 22.50
C ASP A 155 -11.03 -11.73 21.20
N TYR A 156 -11.42 -10.46 21.03
CA TYR A 156 -12.12 -9.99 19.87
C TYR A 156 -11.17 -9.31 18.87
N LYS A 157 -11.59 -9.28 17.62
CA LYS A 157 -10.97 -8.59 16.50
C LYS A 157 -10.65 -7.10 16.80
N SER A 158 -11.46 -6.45 17.63
CA SER A 158 -11.27 -5.06 18.06
C SER A 158 -10.02 -4.82 18.92
N SER A 159 -9.44 -5.88 19.50
CA SER A 159 -8.20 -5.80 20.28
C SER A 159 -6.94 -6.02 19.45
N TRP A 160 -7.07 -6.12 18.13
CA TRP A 160 -6.02 -6.43 17.20
C TRP A 160 -5.69 -5.25 16.28
N LEU A 161 -4.42 -5.14 15.86
CA LEU A 161 -4.04 -4.31 14.73
C LEU A 161 -4.39 -5.07 13.44
N CYS A 162 -5.14 -4.41 12.57
CA CYS A 162 -5.53 -4.95 11.28
C CYS A 162 -4.86 -4.17 10.17
N TYR A 163 -4.27 -4.88 9.21
CA TYR A 163 -3.63 -4.33 8.03
C TYR A 163 -4.30 -4.86 6.78
N SER A 164 -4.89 -4.00 5.98
CA SER A 164 -5.57 -4.41 4.74
C SER A 164 -4.60 -4.58 3.57
N TYR A 165 -4.84 -5.60 2.76
CA TYR A 165 -4.24 -5.76 1.44
C TYR A 165 -5.34 -6.18 0.44
N PRO A 166 -5.39 -5.63 -0.80
CA PRO A 166 -4.64 -4.46 -1.27
C PRO A 166 -4.92 -3.19 -0.44
N PRO A 167 -4.13 -2.11 -0.61
CA PRO A 167 -4.20 -0.94 0.27
C PRO A 167 -5.59 -0.29 0.36
N ALA A 168 -6.17 -0.26 1.56
CA ALA A 168 -7.39 0.47 1.88
C ALA A 168 -7.08 1.71 2.74
N ALA A 169 -8.07 2.36 3.32
CA ALA A 169 -7.84 3.42 4.29
C ALA A 169 -7.30 2.87 5.62
N GLY A 170 -6.37 3.57 6.26
CA GLY A 170 -5.76 3.15 7.54
C GLY A 170 -4.42 2.42 7.37
N ASN A 171 -4.21 1.35 8.12
CA ASN A 171 -3.02 0.50 8.03
C ASN A 171 -3.04 -0.30 6.72
N ARG A 172 -2.00 -0.18 5.89
CA ARG A 172 -2.03 -0.57 4.47
C ARG A 172 -0.81 -1.36 4.09
N LEU A 173 -0.99 -2.62 3.71
CA LEU A 173 0.09 -3.41 3.15
C LEU A 173 0.26 -3.13 1.65
N SER A 174 1.47 -2.76 1.26
CA SER A 174 1.86 -2.67 -0.15
C SER A 174 2.17 -4.03 -0.76
N MET A 175 2.45 -5.02 0.09
CA MET A 175 2.68 -6.42 -0.27
C MET A 175 1.93 -7.31 0.73
N PRO A 176 1.38 -8.46 0.33
CA PRO A 176 0.53 -9.28 1.18
C PRO A 176 1.34 -10.18 2.13
N TRP A 177 2.16 -9.59 2.98
CA TRP A 177 2.89 -10.33 4.01
C TRP A 177 3.27 -9.45 5.20
N MET A 178 3.60 -10.06 6.30
CA MET A 178 4.26 -9.47 7.46
C MET A 178 5.18 -10.50 8.11
N GLY A 179 6.04 -10.10 9.01
CA GLY A 179 6.94 -11.04 9.65
C GLY A 179 7.44 -10.60 11.02
N LEU A 180 7.90 -11.59 11.77
CA LEU A 180 8.45 -11.42 13.10
C LEU A 180 9.89 -11.95 13.14
N GLN A 181 10.84 -11.06 13.42
CA GLN A 181 12.20 -11.42 13.77
C GLN A 181 12.23 -11.83 15.24
N ILE A 182 12.87 -12.94 15.55
CA ILE A 182 13.19 -13.37 16.92
C ILE A 182 14.63 -13.89 16.90
N GLY A 183 15.55 -13.15 17.46
CA GLY A 183 16.98 -13.46 17.39
C GLY A 183 17.47 -13.53 15.93
N ASP A 184 18.01 -14.66 15.53
CA ASP A 184 18.53 -14.94 14.18
C ASP A 184 17.52 -15.62 13.24
N LYS A 185 16.24 -15.67 13.60
CA LYS A 185 15.19 -16.32 12.83
C LYS A 185 14.07 -15.35 12.46
N PHE A 186 13.54 -15.53 11.25
CA PHE A 186 12.46 -14.71 10.72
C PHE A 186 11.24 -15.57 10.39
N LEU A 187 10.12 -15.32 11.08
CA LEU A 187 8.82 -15.90 10.80
C LEU A 187 8.10 -15.04 9.76
N TYR A 188 7.88 -15.59 8.59
CA TYR A 188 7.09 -15.00 7.50
C TYR A 188 5.65 -15.47 7.58
N PHE A 189 4.72 -14.54 7.39
CA PHE A 189 3.30 -14.78 7.37
C PHE A 189 2.67 -13.99 6.21
N GLY A 190 2.11 -14.68 5.20
CA GLY A 190 1.69 -14.04 3.96
C GLY A 190 0.48 -14.68 3.30
N GLU A 191 -0.03 -14.01 2.27
CA GLU A 191 -1.09 -14.47 1.39
C GLU A 191 -0.57 -14.50 -0.06
N HIS A 192 -0.43 -15.70 -0.63
CA HIS A 192 0.08 -15.92 -1.98
C HIS A 192 -1.05 -16.17 -2.99
N ASN A 193 -2.12 -15.38 -2.90
CA ASN A 193 -3.23 -15.43 -3.85
C ASN A 193 -3.02 -14.41 -4.99
N SER A 194 -3.12 -14.87 -6.24
CA SER A 194 -2.99 -14.00 -7.41
C SER A 194 -4.23 -13.17 -7.73
N ASP A 195 -5.36 -13.44 -7.09
CA ASP A 195 -6.65 -12.85 -7.42
C ASP A 195 -6.87 -11.46 -6.80
N MET A 196 -5.89 -10.92 -6.05
CA MET A 196 -5.99 -9.60 -5.38
C MET A 196 -7.28 -9.41 -4.57
N ARG A 197 -7.79 -10.46 -3.95
CA ARG A 197 -8.92 -10.34 -3.04
C ARG A 197 -8.55 -9.52 -1.83
N ILE A 198 -9.51 -8.77 -1.31
CA ILE A 198 -9.32 -8.00 -0.09
C ILE A 198 -9.18 -8.98 1.08
N VAL A 199 -8.07 -8.87 1.79
CA VAL A 199 -7.79 -9.61 3.02
C VAL A 199 -7.35 -8.66 4.13
N SER A 200 -7.50 -9.08 5.38
CA SER A 200 -6.99 -8.35 6.55
C SER A 200 -5.97 -9.21 7.28
N PHE A 201 -4.76 -8.70 7.42
CA PHE A 201 -3.73 -9.27 8.27
C PHE A 201 -3.90 -8.74 9.67
N ASN A 202 -4.10 -9.63 10.63
CA ASN A 202 -4.37 -9.27 12.01
C ASN A 202 -3.19 -9.70 12.89
N ILE A 203 -2.78 -8.80 13.79
CA ILE A 203 -1.77 -9.08 14.82
C ILE A 203 -2.32 -8.63 16.17
N GLY A 204 -2.22 -9.48 17.17
CA GLY A 204 -2.77 -9.20 18.48
C GLY A 204 -2.07 -9.94 19.61
N ILE A 205 -2.40 -9.57 20.80
CA ILE A 205 -1.99 -10.25 22.03
C ILE A 205 -3.26 -10.72 22.74
N PRO A 206 -3.46 -12.04 22.93
CA PRO A 206 -4.58 -12.54 23.67
C PRO A 206 -4.57 -12.01 25.12
N PRO A 207 -5.68 -11.49 25.66
CA PRO A 207 -5.69 -10.86 26.98
C PRO A 207 -5.16 -11.72 28.14
N ARG A 208 -5.35 -13.02 28.03
CA ARG A 208 -4.91 -14.00 29.08
C ARG A 208 -3.48 -14.51 28.88
N HIS A 209 -2.84 -14.17 27.76
CA HIS A 209 -1.54 -14.70 27.35
C HIS A 209 -0.58 -13.60 26.88
N ALA A 210 -0.86 -12.36 27.25
CA ALA A 210 -0.17 -11.17 26.78
C ALA A 210 1.36 -11.15 26.98
N GLU A 211 1.87 -11.98 27.90
CA GLU A 211 3.30 -12.01 28.19
C GLU A 211 4.05 -13.09 27.41
N THR A 212 3.34 -14.05 26.84
CA THR A 212 3.94 -15.24 26.24
C THR A 212 3.64 -15.38 24.74
N GLU A 213 2.58 -14.75 24.23
CA GLU A 213 2.10 -15.00 22.87
C GLU A 213 1.92 -13.76 22.07
N LEU A 214 2.23 -13.88 20.78
CA LEU A 214 1.86 -12.95 19.73
C LEU A 214 1.03 -13.72 18.70
N MET A 215 -0.21 -13.28 18.46
CA MET A 215 -1.14 -13.95 17.56
C MET A 215 -1.17 -13.28 16.21
N PHE A 216 -1.17 -14.08 15.14
CA PHE A 216 -1.35 -13.64 13.76
C PHE A 216 -2.55 -14.38 13.15
N SER A 217 -3.32 -13.70 12.33
CA SER A 217 -4.32 -14.34 11.47
C SER A 217 -4.52 -13.57 10.17
N ILE A 218 -5.08 -14.25 9.16
CA ILE A 218 -5.55 -13.62 7.94
C ILE A 218 -7.06 -13.78 7.88
N SER A 219 -7.79 -12.67 7.75
CA SER A 219 -9.21 -12.63 7.49
C SER A 219 -9.46 -12.58 6.00
N HIS A 220 -10.25 -13.53 5.51
CA HIS A 220 -10.81 -13.58 4.17
C HIS A 220 -12.29 -13.23 4.23
N PHE A 221 -12.81 -12.55 3.22
CA PHE A 221 -14.20 -12.07 3.16
C PHE A 221 -14.96 -12.70 1.98
N PRO A 222 -15.15 -14.03 1.99
CA PRO A 222 -15.73 -14.72 0.84
C PRO A 222 -17.23 -14.46 0.65
N ALA A 223 -17.95 -14.07 1.70
CA ALA A 223 -19.40 -13.93 1.72
C ALA A 223 -20.10 -15.14 1.05
N VAL A 224 -19.90 -16.34 1.60
CA VAL A 224 -20.43 -17.58 1.01
C VAL A 224 -21.92 -17.68 1.26
N HIS A 225 -22.72 -17.46 0.20
CA HIS A 225 -24.17 -17.51 0.26
C HIS A 225 -24.72 -18.95 0.29
N PRO A 226 -25.99 -19.12 0.71
CA PRO A 226 -26.67 -20.42 0.66
C PRO A 226 -26.60 -21.08 -0.72
N GLY A 227 -26.15 -22.33 -0.77
CA GLY A 227 -25.99 -23.11 -2.00
C GLY A 227 -24.69 -22.87 -2.76
N GLU A 228 -23.79 -22.03 -2.26
CA GLU A 228 -22.48 -21.79 -2.90
C GLU A 228 -21.38 -22.69 -2.34
N SER A 229 -20.39 -22.97 -3.22
CA SER A 229 -19.10 -23.58 -2.90
C SER A 229 -17.98 -22.64 -3.31
N VAL A 230 -17.13 -22.23 -2.37
CA VAL A 230 -16.11 -21.20 -2.59
C VAL A 230 -14.74 -21.66 -2.11
N ASN A 231 -13.73 -21.54 -2.99
CA ASN A 231 -12.33 -21.70 -2.63
C ASN A 231 -11.81 -20.40 -2.00
N ILE A 232 -11.12 -20.50 -0.87
CA ILE A 232 -10.67 -19.35 -0.09
C ILE A 232 -9.18 -19.48 0.18
N GLY A 233 -8.48 -18.37 -0.03
CA GLY A 233 -7.12 -18.12 0.40
C GLY A 233 -6.05 -18.92 -0.32
N ARG A 234 -4.86 -18.54 -0.02
CA ARG A 234 -3.60 -19.25 -0.12
C ARG A 234 -2.66 -18.61 0.88
N SER A 235 -2.95 -18.82 2.15
CA SER A 235 -2.13 -18.26 3.22
C SER A 235 -0.85 -19.07 3.38
N VAL A 236 0.27 -18.42 3.68
CA VAL A 236 1.58 -19.06 3.73
C VAL A 236 2.30 -18.70 5.02
N ILE A 237 2.89 -19.71 5.67
CA ILE A 237 3.79 -19.53 6.82
C ILE A 237 5.14 -20.13 6.44
N ALA A 238 6.22 -19.36 6.63
CA ALA A 238 7.58 -19.84 6.44
C ALA A 238 8.48 -19.35 7.58
N LEU A 239 9.53 -20.12 7.87
CA LEU A 239 10.55 -19.76 8.86
C LEU A 239 11.91 -19.81 8.21
N PHE A 240 12.66 -18.72 8.34
CA PHE A 240 14.00 -18.56 7.80
C PHE A 240 15.02 -18.44 8.93
N GLU A 241 16.19 -19.06 8.74
CA GLU A 241 17.40 -18.74 9.52
C GLU A 241 18.07 -17.54 8.86
N GLY A 242 17.79 -16.33 9.40
CA GLY A 242 18.22 -15.09 8.77
C GLY A 242 17.41 -13.90 9.23
N ASP A 243 16.97 -13.07 8.29
CA ASP A 243 16.21 -11.85 8.61
C ASP A 243 15.11 -11.54 7.58
N TRP A 244 14.48 -10.37 7.74
CA TRP A 244 13.37 -9.91 6.89
C TRP A 244 13.70 -9.96 5.39
N ARG A 245 14.99 -9.91 4.99
CA ARG A 245 15.41 -9.99 3.59
C ARG A 245 15.12 -11.35 2.98
N ASP A 246 15.19 -12.41 3.78
CA ASP A 246 14.83 -13.76 3.33
C ASP A 246 13.32 -13.87 3.07
N GLY A 247 12.49 -13.26 3.92
CA GLY A 247 11.05 -13.15 3.69
C GLY A 247 10.71 -12.31 2.46
N ALA A 248 11.38 -11.18 2.27
CA ALA A 248 11.22 -10.34 1.08
C ALA A 248 11.64 -11.06 -0.20
N ALA A 249 12.76 -11.82 -0.16
CA ALA A 249 13.22 -12.63 -1.28
C ALA A 249 12.24 -13.76 -1.61
N PHE A 250 11.70 -14.42 -0.60
CA PHE A 250 10.67 -15.47 -0.77
C PHE A 250 9.42 -14.92 -1.44
N TYR A 251 8.93 -13.75 -1.00
CA TYR A 251 7.81 -13.08 -1.65
C TYR A 251 8.13 -12.67 -3.09
N LYS A 252 9.30 -12.07 -3.32
CA LYS A 252 9.74 -11.66 -4.65
C LYS A 252 9.80 -12.83 -5.62
N ASP A 253 10.37 -13.95 -5.18
CA ASP A 253 10.47 -15.17 -6.01
C ASP A 253 9.08 -15.69 -6.40
N TRP A 254 8.14 -15.74 -5.45
CA TRP A 254 6.76 -16.09 -5.75
C TRP A 254 6.12 -15.10 -6.74
N SER A 255 6.29 -13.82 -6.56
CA SER A 255 5.73 -12.78 -7.43
C SER A 255 6.27 -12.89 -8.87
N CYS A 256 7.57 -13.12 -9.01
CA CYS A 256 8.21 -13.32 -10.33
C CYS A 256 7.70 -14.56 -11.06
N ARG A 257 7.42 -15.65 -10.33
CA ARG A 257 6.89 -16.88 -10.92
C ARG A 257 5.40 -16.79 -11.29
N THR A 258 4.64 -15.93 -10.66
CA THR A 258 3.18 -15.92 -10.80
C THR A 258 2.63 -14.76 -11.62
N TRP A 259 2.83 -13.53 -11.22
CA TRP A 259 2.13 -12.38 -11.81
C TRP A 259 3.05 -11.28 -12.36
N MET A 260 4.27 -11.13 -11.82
CA MET A 260 5.15 -10.06 -12.26
C MET A 260 5.60 -10.25 -13.71
N ARG A 261 5.55 -9.18 -14.48
CA ARG A 261 6.03 -9.15 -15.87
C ARG A 261 7.05 -8.02 -16.00
N PRO A 262 8.06 -8.15 -16.88
CA PRO A 262 8.92 -7.03 -17.23
C PRO A 262 8.09 -5.87 -17.76
N GLN A 263 8.34 -4.67 -17.24
CA GLN A 263 7.71 -3.45 -17.68
C GLN A 263 8.75 -2.57 -18.38
N GLN A 264 8.41 -2.03 -19.55
CA GLN A 264 9.13 -0.92 -20.14
C GLN A 264 8.48 0.37 -19.72
N ILE A 265 9.20 1.18 -18.98
CA ILE A 265 8.80 2.55 -18.63
C ILE A 265 9.39 3.52 -19.64
N PRO A 266 8.74 4.66 -19.92
CA PRO A 266 9.32 5.71 -20.78
C PRO A 266 10.67 6.19 -20.22
N ASP A 267 11.68 6.37 -21.06
CA ASP A 267 13.04 6.73 -20.67
C ASP A 267 13.09 7.99 -19.76
N TRP A 268 12.25 8.98 -20.06
CA TRP A 268 12.19 10.23 -19.30
C TRP A 268 11.73 10.04 -17.84
N VAL A 269 11.01 8.95 -17.54
CA VAL A 269 10.58 8.64 -16.18
C VAL A 269 11.76 8.22 -15.31
N GLN A 270 12.74 7.54 -15.89
CA GLN A 270 13.98 7.19 -15.18
C GLN A 270 14.76 8.44 -14.75
N ASP A 271 14.73 9.49 -15.57
CA ASP A 271 15.43 10.74 -15.33
C ASP A 271 14.60 11.78 -14.56
N ILE A 272 13.44 11.41 -14.03
CA ILE A 272 12.59 12.34 -13.30
C ILE A 272 13.17 12.68 -11.92
N THR A 273 13.62 13.90 -11.76
CA THR A 273 14.15 14.42 -10.50
C THR A 273 13.03 14.75 -9.52
N GLY A 274 12.00 15.43 -10.03
CA GLY A 274 10.85 15.87 -9.25
C GLY A 274 9.93 16.79 -10.05
N TRP A 275 8.79 17.08 -9.43
CA TRP A 275 7.80 18.00 -9.99
C TRP A 275 7.35 19.05 -8.99
N GLN A 276 6.87 20.19 -9.50
CA GLN A 276 6.03 21.06 -8.72
C GLN A 276 4.57 20.63 -8.86
N ARG A 277 3.86 20.47 -7.73
CA ARG A 277 2.40 20.35 -7.75
C ARG A 277 1.79 21.74 -7.95
N ILE A 278 1.09 21.92 -9.07
CA ILE A 278 0.47 23.18 -9.46
C ILE A 278 -1.04 23.04 -9.40
N ILE A 279 -1.70 23.86 -8.61
CA ILE A 279 -3.17 23.96 -8.57
C ILE A 279 -3.57 25.20 -9.38
N LEU A 280 -4.19 25.01 -10.53
CA LEU A 280 -4.61 26.11 -11.39
C LEU A 280 -5.85 26.81 -10.84
N LYS A 281 -6.88 26.02 -10.55
CA LYS A 281 -8.15 26.49 -9.96
C LYS A 281 -8.40 25.75 -8.65
N HIS A 282 -8.44 26.51 -7.58
CA HIS A 282 -8.56 25.98 -6.22
C HIS A 282 -9.95 25.41 -5.93
N GLN A 283 -10.04 24.68 -4.84
CA GLN A 283 -11.27 24.05 -4.36
C GLN A 283 -12.44 25.01 -4.13
N TYR A 284 -12.17 26.27 -3.82
CA TYR A 284 -13.21 27.31 -3.65
C TYR A 284 -13.52 28.06 -4.97
N GLY A 285 -12.81 27.77 -6.07
CA GLY A 285 -13.04 28.37 -7.39
C GLY A 285 -12.11 29.50 -7.75
N GLU A 286 -11.18 29.90 -6.86
CA GLU A 286 -10.16 30.88 -7.17
C GLU A 286 -9.21 30.35 -8.24
N ILE A 287 -8.91 31.18 -9.23
CA ILE A 287 -7.92 30.90 -10.26
C ILE A 287 -6.59 31.47 -9.78
N TYR A 288 -5.63 30.57 -9.49
CA TYR A 288 -4.27 30.96 -9.12
C TYR A 288 -3.39 31.11 -10.34
N PHE A 289 -3.54 30.22 -11.32
CA PHE A 289 -2.78 30.23 -12.56
C PHE A 289 -3.67 29.89 -13.74
N LYS A 290 -3.32 30.40 -14.92
CA LYS A 290 -3.87 29.97 -16.20
C LYS A 290 -2.94 28.98 -16.87
N TYR A 291 -3.39 28.31 -17.92
CA TYR A 291 -2.55 27.40 -18.69
C TYR A 291 -1.30 28.10 -19.25
N SER A 292 -1.44 29.35 -19.65
CA SER A 292 -0.31 30.19 -20.12
C SER A 292 0.80 30.40 -19.09
N ASP A 293 0.55 30.13 -17.80
CA ASP A 293 1.54 30.26 -16.74
C ASP A 293 2.43 29.00 -16.62
N LEU A 294 1.99 27.83 -17.12
CA LEU A 294 2.71 26.57 -16.98
C LEU A 294 4.17 26.64 -17.46
N PRO A 295 4.48 27.24 -18.64
CA PRO A 295 5.88 27.36 -19.09
C PRO A 295 6.76 28.20 -18.15
N ARG A 296 6.21 29.24 -17.55
CA ARG A 296 6.92 30.07 -16.56
C ARG A 296 7.16 29.29 -15.25
N LEU A 297 6.15 28.59 -14.75
CA LEU A 297 6.27 27.77 -13.54
C LEU A 297 7.27 26.62 -13.74
N TYR A 298 7.29 26.02 -14.93
CA TYR A 298 8.30 25.04 -15.27
C TYR A 298 9.73 25.62 -15.24
N GLU A 299 9.97 26.76 -15.88
CA GLU A 299 11.29 27.40 -15.85
C GLU A 299 11.72 27.81 -14.44
N GLU A 300 10.76 28.14 -13.59
CA GLU A 300 11.01 28.40 -12.19
C GLU A 300 11.48 27.14 -11.47
N GLY A 301 10.75 26.01 -11.57
CA GLY A 301 11.14 24.72 -10.97
C GLY A 301 12.46 24.19 -11.50
N LYS A 302 12.72 24.36 -12.79
CA LYS A 302 13.96 23.96 -13.45
C LYS A 302 15.22 24.59 -12.85
N ARG A 303 15.13 25.83 -12.36
CA ARG A 303 16.26 26.51 -11.67
C ARG A 303 16.64 25.81 -10.37
N TYR A 304 15.69 25.07 -9.78
CA TYR A 304 15.87 24.30 -8.56
C TYR A 304 16.01 22.78 -8.82
N GLY A 305 16.24 22.40 -10.09
CA GLY A 305 16.53 21.03 -10.50
C GLY A 305 15.30 20.13 -10.69
N LEU A 306 14.08 20.72 -10.70
CA LEU A 306 12.84 19.98 -11.00
C LEU A 306 12.59 19.98 -12.50
N ASN A 307 12.21 18.82 -13.06
CA ASN A 307 12.03 18.67 -14.49
C ASN A 307 10.58 18.38 -14.95
N ALA A 308 9.62 18.45 -14.01
CA ALA A 308 8.21 18.19 -14.32
C ALA A 308 7.24 19.12 -13.56
N LEU A 309 5.99 19.15 -14.05
CA LEU A 309 4.84 19.76 -13.40
C LEU A 309 3.74 18.70 -13.21
N LEU A 310 3.20 18.55 -12.01
CA LEU A 310 1.98 17.77 -11.75
C LEU A 310 0.82 18.76 -11.60
N VAL A 311 -0.12 18.75 -12.56
CA VAL A 311 -1.12 19.80 -12.74
C VAL A 311 -2.49 19.38 -12.26
N PHE A 312 -3.00 20.07 -11.24
CA PHE A 312 -4.30 19.90 -10.63
C PHE A 312 -5.26 21.06 -10.99
N GLY A 313 -6.57 20.82 -10.86
CA GLY A 313 -7.59 21.85 -11.03
C GLY A 313 -7.60 22.46 -12.43
N TRP A 314 -7.20 21.71 -13.45
CA TRP A 314 -7.16 22.13 -14.85
C TRP A 314 -8.54 22.11 -15.52
N TRP A 315 -9.51 21.41 -14.92
CA TRP A 315 -10.84 21.27 -15.51
C TRP A 315 -11.83 22.32 -14.99
N LYS A 316 -12.91 22.49 -15.70
CA LYS A 316 -13.96 23.48 -15.45
C LYS A 316 -14.55 23.37 -14.05
N GLY A 317 -14.63 22.16 -13.49
CA GLY A 317 -15.16 21.89 -12.18
C GLY A 317 -14.31 22.46 -11.02
N ARG A 318 -13.01 22.68 -11.19
CA ARG A 318 -12.02 23.01 -10.13
C ARG A 318 -11.45 21.80 -9.40
N PHE A 319 -10.34 21.99 -8.68
CA PHE A 319 -9.70 20.93 -7.91
C PHE A 319 -10.66 20.32 -6.88
N ASP A 320 -10.61 19.01 -6.70
CA ASP A 320 -11.47 18.22 -5.83
C ASP A 320 -12.97 18.50 -6.02
N ASN A 321 -13.44 18.53 -7.24
CA ASN A 321 -14.82 18.80 -7.55
C ASN A 321 -15.20 18.26 -8.93
N ASN A 322 -16.47 17.96 -9.15
CA ASN A 322 -17.03 17.53 -10.42
C ASN A 322 -16.51 16.19 -10.97
N TYR A 323 -15.92 15.34 -10.14
CA TYR A 323 -15.49 14.01 -10.60
C TYR A 323 -16.70 13.14 -11.02
N PRO A 324 -16.64 12.42 -12.15
CA PRO A 324 -15.55 12.34 -13.13
C PRO A 324 -15.76 13.22 -14.37
N GLU A 325 -16.50 14.32 -14.29
CA GLU A 325 -16.81 15.18 -15.42
C GLU A 325 -15.67 16.17 -15.69
N TYR A 326 -14.76 15.79 -16.59
CA TYR A 326 -13.59 16.59 -16.96
C TYR A 326 -13.79 17.29 -18.30
N GLU A 327 -13.50 18.58 -18.33
CA GLU A 327 -13.50 19.43 -19.52
C GLU A 327 -12.46 20.55 -19.31
N ALA A 328 -11.63 20.84 -20.30
CA ALA A 328 -10.68 21.95 -20.20
C ALA A 328 -11.37 23.28 -19.92
N ASP A 329 -10.95 24.00 -18.87
CA ASP A 329 -11.66 25.18 -18.41
C ASP A 329 -11.44 26.38 -19.36
N PRO A 330 -12.53 26.95 -19.99
CA PRO A 330 -12.41 28.14 -20.81
C PRO A 330 -11.82 29.36 -20.07
N ALA A 331 -12.06 29.47 -18.74
CA ALA A 331 -11.52 30.56 -17.93
C ALA A 331 -10.00 30.47 -17.73
N LEU A 332 -9.43 29.27 -17.90
CA LEU A 332 -7.99 29.04 -17.84
C LEU A 332 -7.29 29.12 -19.20
N GLY A 333 -8.05 29.13 -20.30
CA GLY A 333 -7.54 29.17 -21.66
C GLY A 333 -8.17 28.20 -22.65
N GLY A 334 -9.08 27.33 -22.15
CA GLY A 334 -9.77 26.33 -22.95
C GLY A 334 -8.84 25.22 -23.48
N GLU A 335 -9.38 24.31 -24.26
CA GLU A 335 -8.68 23.13 -24.77
C GLU A 335 -7.38 23.50 -25.53
N LYS A 336 -7.48 24.43 -26.46
CA LYS A 336 -6.32 24.89 -27.25
C LYS A 336 -5.23 25.50 -26.37
N GLY A 337 -5.62 26.32 -25.38
CA GLY A 337 -4.66 26.94 -24.46
C GLY A 337 -3.94 25.90 -23.59
N LEU A 338 -4.62 24.81 -23.19
CA LEU A 338 -3.98 23.72 -22.46
C LEU A 338 -2.99 22.95 -23.34
N GLN A 339 -3.38 22.59 -24.57
CA GLN A 339 -2.50 21.93 -25.54
C GLN A 339 -1.24 22.76 -25.84
N GLU A 340 -1.40 24.06 -26.11
CA GLU A 340 -0.28 24.97 -26.38
C GLU A 340 0.67 25.11 -25.19
N ALA A 341 0.12 25.17 -23.96
CA ALA A 341 0.93 25.29 -22.75
C ALA A 341 1.73 24.01 -22.46
N ILE A 342 1.12 22.83 -22.64
CA ILE A 342 1.80 21.54 -22.50
C ILE A 342 2.93 21.44 -23.53
N ALA A 343 2.66 21.70 -24.82
CA ALA A 343 3.65 21.66 -25.87
C ALA A 343 4.82 22.63 -25.63
N GLU A 344 4.55 23.81 -25.06
CA GLU A 344 5.60 24.80 -24.75
C GLU A 344 6.49 24.34 -23.58
N VAL A 345 5.93 23.68 -22.52
CA VAL A 345 6.73 23.07 -21.44
C VAL A 345 7.63 21.97 -22.02
N GLN A 346 7.09 21.11 -22.88
CA GLN A 346 7.84 20.03 -23.54
C GLN A 346 8.96 20.57 -24.43
N ARG A 347 8.68 21.60 -25.19
CA ARG A 347 9.69 22.27 -26.03
C ARG A 347 10.87 22.86 -25.23
N ARG A 348 10.64 23.19 -23.95
CA ARG A 348 11.68 23.66 -23.00
C ARG A 348 12.40 22.51 -22.29
N GLY A 349 12.05 21.26 -22.60
CA GLY A 349 12.63 20.04 -22.04
C GLY A 349 11.99 19.61 -20.71
N GLY A 350 10.76 20.04 -20.44
CA GLY A 350 10.02 19.65 -19.25
C GLY A 350 8.93 18.63 -19.56
N HIS A 351 8.35 18.08 -18.48
CA HIS A 351 7.27 17.10 -18.56
C HIS A 351 6.03 17.60 -17.82
N VAL A 352 4.85 17.29 -18.38
CA VAL A 352 3.56 17.64 -17.78
C VAL A 352 2.78 16.37 -17.43
N LEU A 353 2.48 16.21 -16.14
CA LEU A 353 1.67 15.13 -15.58
C LEU A 353 0.27 15.70 -15.30
N LEU A 354 -0.75 15.14 -15.95
CA LEU A 354 -2.10 15.68 -15.86
C LEU A 354 -2.98 14.85 -14.91
N TYR A 355 -3.40 15.48 -13.81
CA TYR A 355 -4.18 14.86 -12.73
C TYR A 355 -5.61 14.53 -13.14
N SER A 356 -6.14 13.45 -12.62
CA SER A 356 -7.57 13.14 -12.47
C SER A 356 -7.78 12.22 -11.27
N ASN A 357 -9.01 12.13 -10.74
CA ASN A 357 -9.36 11.13 -9.74
C ASN A 357 -9.85 9.85 -10.43
N GLY A 358 -9.48 8.68 -9.90
CA GLY A 358 -9.81 7.38 -10.48
C GLY A 358 -10.82 6.57 -9.65
N ASN A 359 -11.41 7.16 -8.60
CA ASN A 359 -12.25 6.44 -7.66
C ASN A 359 -13.54 7.19 -7.26
N LEU A 360 -13.48 8.53 -7.20
CA LEU A 360 -14.54 9.34 -6.61
C LEU A 360 -15.57 9.81 -7.64
N ILE A 361 -16.84 9.84 -7.24
CA ILE A 361 -17.98 10.37 -7.98
C ILE A 361 -18.59 11.50 -7.15
N ASP A 362 -18.52 12.74 -7.64
CA ASP A 362 -19.16 13.88 -6.98
C ASP A 362 -20.68 13.75 -7.09
N VAL A 363 -21.36 13.69 -5.95
CA VAL A 363 -22.81 13.46 -5.87
C VAL A 363 -23.66 14.60 -6.43
N LYS A 364 -23.04 15.70 -6.85
CA LYS A 364 -23.71 16.85 -7.48
C LYS A 364 -23.58 16.89 -9.01
N THR A 365 -22.97 15.90 -9.62
CA THR A 365 -22.76 15.82 -11.07
C THR A 365 -23.96 15.21 -11.80
N ASP A 366 -24.07 15.50 -13.09
CA ASP A 366 -25.03 14.83 -13.96
C ASP A 366 -24.66 13.34 -14.12
N PHE A 367 -23.38 13.01 -14.08
CA PHE A 367 -22.89 11.64 -14.09
C PHE A 367 -23.47 10.85 -12.91
N TYR A 368 -23.39 11.39 -11.70
CA TYR A 368 -23.96 10.75 -10.51
C TYR A 368 -25.45 10.47 -10.66
N ASN A 369 -26.22 11.49 -11.09
CA ASN A 369 -27.66 11.39 -11.25
C ASN A 369 -28.09 10.39 -12.34
N ARG A 370 -27.26 10.21 -13.38
CA ARG A 370 -27.56 9.27 -14.48
C ARG A 370 -27.21 7.83 -14.13
N ILE A 371 -26.05 7.61 -13.54
CA ILE A 371 -25.50 6.26 -13.35
C ILE A 371 -24.65 6.11 -12.09
N GLY A 372 -24.04 7.20 -11.59
CA GLY A 372 -23.06 7.14 -10.51
C GLY A 372 -23.55 6.41 -9.27
N GLN A 373 -24.80 6.66 -8.87
CA GLN A 373 -25.42 6.00 -7.73
C GLN A 373 -25.55 4.48 -7.90
N GLN A 374 -25.77 4.02 -9.13
CA GLN A 374 -25.95 2.59 -9.44
C GLN A 374 -24.65 1.82 -9.47
N ILE A 375 -23.52 2.50 -9.71
CA ILE A 375 -22.18 1.90 -9.82
C ILE A 375 -21.29 2.20 -8.62
N SER A 376 -21.82 2.84 -7.58
CA SER A 376 -21.11 3.12 -6.34
C SER A 376 -21.01 1.87 -5.47
N HIS A 377 -19.90 1.72 -4.76
CA HIS A 377 -19.80 0.69 -3.72
C HIS A 377 -20.94 0.81 -2.71
N LYS A 378 -21.44 -0.32 -2.27
CA LYS A 378 -22.41 -0.42 -1.18
C LYS A 378 -21.80 -1.12 0.03
N ASP A 379 -22.10 -0.58 1.21
CA ASP A 379 -21.79 -1.23 2.47
C ASP A 379 -22.74 -2.41 2.75
N ILE A 380 -22.54 -3.10 3.87
CA ILE A 380 -23.38 -4.24 4.26
C ILE A 380 -24.86 -3.87 4.49
N ASP A 381 -25.18 -2.61 4.76
CA ASP A 381 -26.53 -2.10 4.93
C ASP A 381 -27.15 -1.58 3.61
N GLY A 382 -26.39 -1.66 2.49
CA GLY A 382 -26.81 -1.19 1.17
C GLY A 382 -26.65 0.31 0.96
N ASN A 383 -25.94 1.02 1.85
CA ASN A 383 -25.65 2.45 1.69
C ASN A 383 -24.39 2.66 0.86
N GLU A 384 -24.30 3.80 0.15
CA GLU A 384 -23.10 4.20 -0.53
C GLU A 384 -21.97 4.50 0.47
N TYR A 385 -20.75 4.03 0.18
CA TYR A 385 -19.54 4.49 0.87
C TYR A 385 -19.23 5.93 0.47
N ARG A 386 -19.53 6.86 1.37
CA ARG A 386 -19.42 8.29 1.10
C ARG A 386 -18.16 8.88 1.73
N GLU A 387 -17.34 9.55 0.92
CA GLU A 387 -16.23 10.36 1.39
C GLU A 387 -16.68 11.82 1.53
N HIS A 388 -16.63 12.34 2.76
CA HIS A 388 -16.99 13.71 3.08
C HIS A 388 -15.75 14.57 3.28
N TYR A 389 -15.46 15.44 2.32
CA TYR A 389 -14.43 16.46 2.50
C TYR A 389 -15.01 17.76 3.09
N GLN A 390 -16.29 17.78 3.32
CA GLN A 390 -17.03 18.97 3.71
C GLN A 390 -17.46 18.99 5.18
N PHE A 391 -17.56 17.85 5.82
CA PHE A 391 -18.01 17.73 7.22
C PHE A 391 -17.00 16.99 8.08
N SER A 392 -16.90 17.40 9.34
CA SER A 392 -16.26 16.60 10.38
C SER A 392 -17.20 15.49 10.86
N ASN A 393 -16.71 14.58 11.68
CA ASN A 393 -17.50 13.48 12.25
C ASN A 393 -18.71 13.95 13.10
N ASP A 394 -18.67 15.18 13.62
CA ASP A 394 -19.76 15.81 14.37
C ASP A 394 -20.76 16.57 13.47
N GLY A 395 -20.58 16.52 12.14
CA GLY A 395 -21.44 17.20 11.17
C GLY A 395 -21.13 18.67 10.94
N THR A 396 -20.09 19.24 11.59
CA THR A 396 -19.69 20.62 11.34
C THR A 396 -18.96 20.78 10.01
N ILE A 397 -19.07 21.96 9.39
CA ILE A 397 -18.49 22.21 8.07
C ILE A 397 -16.98 22.42 8.17
N LEU A 398 -16.23 21.58 7.45
CA LEU A 398 -14.79 21.72 7.26
C LEU A 398 -14.51 22.80 6.21
N ARG A 399 -14.16 24.00 6.63
CA ARG A 399 -13.95 25.15 5.74
C ARG A 399 -12.70 25.04 4.88
N GLY A 400 -11.76 24.14 5.21
CA GLY A 400 -10.51 23.94 4.48
C GLY A 400 -10.66 23.28 3.10
N TYR A 401 -11.74 22.53 2.87
CA TYR A 401 -11.93 21.73 1.65
C TYR A 401 -13.14 22.13 0.80
N GLY A 402 -13.93 23.12 1.21
CA GLY A 402 -15.17 23.49 0.54
C GLY A 402 -16.29 22.46 0.74
N TYR A 403 -17.36 22.59 -0.04
CA TYR A 403 -18.53 21.71 0.03
C TYR A 403 -18.37 20.52 -0.90
N LYS A 404 -17.97 19.35 -0.36
CA LYS A 404 -17.75 18.15 -1.17
C LYS A 404 -18.24 16.91 -0.49
N SER A 405 -18.96 16.12 -1.26
CA SER A 405 -19.35 14.79 -0.91
C SER A 405 -19.22 13.91 -2.14
N PHE A 406 -18.52 12.80 -1.97
CA PHE A 406 -18.26 11.85 -3.04
C PHE A 406 -18.73 10.48 -2.64
N ASP A 407 -19.30 9.74 -3.60
CA ASP A 407 -19.39 8.30 -3.50
C ASP A 407 -18.14 7.66 -4.12
N THR A 408 -17.84 6.43 -3.74
CA THR A 408 -16.73 5.67 -4.30
C THR A 408 -17.23 4.69 -5.34
N ALA A 409 -16.62 4.67 -6.52
CA ALA A 409 -17.02 3.80 -7.61
C ALA A 409 -16.60 2.35 -7.36
N CYS A 410 -17.51 1.39 -7.62
CA CYS A 410 -17.15 -0.02 -7.65
C CYS A 410 -16.39 -0.34 -8.95
N HIS A 411 -15.11 -0.75 -8.80
CA HIS A 411 -14.23 -0.99 -9.94
C HIS A 411 -14.56 -2.27 -10.74
N ARG A 412 -15.52 -3.07 -10.26
CA ARG A 412 -16.05 -4.23 -11.00
C ARG A 412 -17.20 -3.87 -11.94
N THR A 413 -17.64 -2.59 -12.00
CA THR A 413 -18.70 -2.15 -12.91
C THR A 413 -18.13 -1.78 -14.28
N PRO A 414 -18.69 -2.30 -15.39
CA PRO A 414 -18.24 -1.99 -16.75
C PRO A 414 -18.31 -0.49 -17.07
N GLU A 415 -19.30 0.19 -16.53
CA GLU A 415 -19.55 1.61 -16.73
C GLU A 415 -18.44 2.47 -16.12
N TRP A 416 -17.91 2.09 -14.95
CA TRP A 416 -16.76 2.79 -14.36
C TRP A 416 -15.49 2.56 -15.17
N LYS A 417 -15.25 1.32 -15.62
CA LYS A 417 -14.14 1.01 -16.53
C LYS A 417 -14.19 1.87 -17.79
N GLU A 418 -15.34 1.96 -18.45
CA GLU A 418 -15.49 2.79 -19.67
C GLU A 418 -15.28 4.27 -19.35
N ASN A 419 -15.76 4.75 -18.20
CA ASN A 419 -15.50 6.12 -17.77
C ASN A 419 -13.99 6.40 -17.61
N LEU A 420 -13.23 5.51 -16.97
CA LEU A 420 -11.77 5.65 -16.84
C LEU A 420 -11.07 5.69 -18.20
N LEU A 421 -11.50 4.85 -19.15
CA LEU A 421 -10.97 4.86 -20.52
C LEU A 421 -11.30 6.18 -21.26
N ASN A 422 -12.50 6.74 -21.07
CA ASN A 422 -12.89 8.01 -21.65
C ASN A 422 -12.08 9.18 -21.08
N VAL A 423 -11.86 9.21 -19.76
CA VAL A 423 -10.99 10.19 -19.10
C VAL A 423 -9.54 10.06 -19.59
N THR A 424 -9.07 8.83 -19.81
CA THR A 424 -7.75 8.55 -20.39
C THR A 424 -7.62 9.15 -21.79
N ARG A 425 -8.57 8.84 -22.71
CA ARG A 425 -8.58 9.37 -24.08
C ARG A 425 -8.61 10.90 -24.10
N LEU A 426 -9.46 11.49 -23.24
CA LEU A 426 -9.55 12.95 -23.10
C LEU A 426 -8.22 13.56 -22.68
N LYS A 427 -7.58 13.04 -21.63
CA LYS A 427 -6.27 13.57 -21.18
C LYS A 427 -5.21 13.43 -22.25
N LEU A 428 -5.12 12.27 -22.91
CA LEU A 428 -4.18 12.02 -24.00
C LEU A 428 -4.37 12.98 -25.18
N SER A 429 -5.59 13.44 -25.45
CA SER A 429 -5.89 14.42 -26.52
C SER A 429 -5.25 15.79 -26.29
N PHE A 430 -4.91 16.12 -25.03
CA PHE A 430 -4.20 17.35 -24.70
C PHE A 430 -2.66 17.24 -24.85
N GLY A 431 -2.13 16.02 -25.03
CA GLY A 431 -0.73 15.73 -25.29
C GLY A 431 0.23 15.74 -24.08
N PRO A 432 -0.22 15.48 -22.83
CA PRO A 432 0.68 15.43 -21.68
C PRO A 432 1.69 14.28 -21.80
N ASP A 433 2.75 14.34 -21.01
CA ASP A 433 3.73 13.25 -20.91
C ASP A 433 3.22 12.12 -20.03
N SER A 434 2.37 12.44 -19.06
CA SER A 434 1.75 11.45 -18.17
C SER A 434 0.30 11.75 -17.88
N ILE A 435 -0.46 10.66 -17.78
CA ILE A 435 -1.81 10.64 -17.19
C ILE A 435 -1.71 10.12 -15.75
N PHE A 436 -2.16 10.93 -14.81
CA PHE A 436 -2.15 10.58 -13.40
C PHE A 436 -3.57 10.34 -12.89
N PHE A 437 -3.78 9.21 -12.21
CA PHE A 437 -5.04 8.86 -11.56
C PHE A 437 -4.87 8.76 -10.04
N ASP A 438 -5.39 9.73 -9.34
CA ASP A 438 -5.49 9.74 -7.88
C ASP A 438 -6.47 8.66 -7.41
N GLN A 439 -6.18 8.03 -6.27
CA GLN A 439 -6.99 6.97 -5.64
C GLN A 439 -7.30 5.73 -6.51
N LEU A 440 -6.74 5.60 -7.70
CA LEU A 440 -6.93 4.39 -8.51
C LEU A 440 -6.21 3.18 -7.90
N GLY A 441 -5.04 3.39 -7.32
CA GLY A 441 -4.22 2.35 -6.69
C GLY A 441 -4.51 2.12 -5.20
N CYS A 442 -5.51 2.75 -4.61
CA CYS A 442 -5.79 2.67 -3.18
C CYS A 442 -7.28 2.80 -2.85
N ALA A 443 -7.59 2.81 -1.55
CA ALA A 443 -8.95 3.00 -1.04
C ALA A 443 -9.94 1.88 -1.45
N MET A 444 -9.44 0.63 -1.52
CA MET A 444 -10.27 -0.56 -1.77
C MET A 444 -11.38 -0.68 -0.75
N LYS A 445 -12.52 -1.22 -1.19
CA LYS A 445 -13.70 -1.45 -0.35
C LYS A 445 -14.34 -2.80 -0.66
N LEU A 446 -14.88 -3.44 0.36
CA LEU A 446 -15.82 -4.53 0.17
C LEU A 446 -17.11 -3.94 -0.43
N CYS A 447 -17.66 -4.57 -1.46
CA CYS A 447 -18.88 -4.11 -2.11
C CYS A 447 -19.99 -5.16 -1.99
N PHE A 448 -21.05 -4.82 -1.27
CA PHE A 448 -22.16 -5.73 -0.99
C PHE A 448 -23.31 -5.65 -2.02
N ASP A 449 -23.16 -4.88 -3.11
CA ASP A 449 -24.17 -4.80 -4.16
C ASP A 449 -24.02 -5.97 -5.16
N ALA A 450 -24.80 -7.03 -4.95
CA ALA A 450 -24.81 -8.20 -5.82
C ALA A 450 -25.29 -7.93 -7.27
N SER A 451 -25.82 -6.75 -7.56
CA SER A 451 -26.19 -6.35 -8.93
C SER A 451 -24.98 -5.98 -9.79
N HIS A 452 -23.84 -5.69 -9.17
CA HIS A 452 -22.57 -5.46 -9.86
C HIS A 452 -22.00 -6.76 -10.44
N SER A 453 -21.09 -6.67 -11.41
CA SER A 453 -20.59 -7.84 -12.14
C SER A 453 -19.81 -8.85 -11.29
N HIS A 454 -19.42 -8.48 -10.07
CA HIS A 454 -18.82 -9.41 -9.10
C HIS A 454 -19.84 -10.30 -8.38
N GLY A 455 -21.16 -9.99 -8.50
CA GLY A 455 -22.20 -10.72 -7.79
C GLY A 455 -21.98 -10.68 -6.27
N TYR A 456 -21.96 -11.86 -5.65
CA TYR A 456 -21.73 -11.99 -4.21
C TYR A 456 -20.24 -11.97 -3.79
N ARG A 457 -19.29 -11.83 -4.71
CA ARG A 457 -17.85 -11.71 -4.41
C ARG A 457 -17.51 -10.29 -3.98
N ILE A 458 -17.78 -9.96 -2.73
CA ILE A 458 -17.65 -8.61 -2.16
C ILE A 458 -16.21 -8.11 -2.10
N ASP A 459 -15.22 -9.00 -2.14
CA ASP A 459 -13.79 -8.77 -1.93
C ASP A 459 -12.99 -8.48 -3.21
N GLU A 460 -13.66 -8.30 -4.37
CA GLU A 460 -13.02 -8.22 -5.70
C GLU A 460 -12.62 -6.81 -6.17
N ASP A 461 -12.78 -5.76 -5.37
CA ASP A 461 -12.46 -4.39 -5.82
C ASP A 461 -10.99 -4.24 -6.25
N GLY A 462 -10.07 -4.89 -5.54
CA GLY A 462 -8.65 -4.89 -5.90
C GLY A 462 -8.38 -5.44 -7.31
N MET A 463 -9.02 -6.55 -7.67
CA MET A 463 -8.91 -7.13 -9.00
C MET A 463 -9.55 -6.24 -10.07
N GLY A 464 -10.69 -5.61 -9.77
CA GLY A 464 -11.32 -4.64 -10.66
C GLY A 464 -10.40 -3.47 -11.00
N ARG A 465 -9.68 -2.93 -10.01
CA ARG A 465 -8.69 -1.86 -10.21
C ARG A 465 -7.51 -2.32 -11.05
N TYR A 466 -6.98 -3.52 -10.79
CA TYR A 466 -5.92 -4.12 -11.59
C TYR A 466 -6.32 -4.23 -13.07
N GLU A 467 -7.50 -4.78 -13.35
CA GLU A 467 -8.05 -4.90 -14.71
C GLU A 467 -8.27 -3.53 -15.38
N ASN A 468 -8.71 -2.53 -14.62
CA ASN A 468 -8.89 -1.18 -15.13
C ASN A 468 -7.56 -0.51 -15.49
N ILE A 469 -6.52 -0.68 -14.66
CA ILE A 469 -5.17 -0.19 -14.96
C ILE A 469 -4.60 -0.89 -16.20
N CYS A 470 -4.79 -2.21 -16.34
CA CYS A 470 -4.40 -2.93 -17.56
C CYS A 470 -5.07 -2.33 -18.81
N ALA A 471 -6.37 -2.08 -18.76
CA ALA A 471 -7.09 -1.49 -19.88
C ALA A 471 -6.65 -0.04 -20.18
N ILE A 472 -6.33 0.76 -19.17
CA ILE A 472 -5.71 2.08 -19.35
C ILE A 472 -4.36 1.96 -20.04
N ARG A 473 -3.51 1.00 -19.61
CA ARG A 473 -2.20 0.75 -20.24
C ARG A 473 -2.31 0.38 -21.72
N GLU A 474 -3.28 -0.45 -22.09
CA GLU A 474 -3.51 -0.87 -23.47
C GLU A 474 -3.76 0.29 -24.44
N ILE A 475 -4.42 1.36 -23.98
CA ILE A 475 -4.73 2.53 -24.82
C ILE A 475 -3.73 3.69 -24.64
N THR A 476 -2.79 3.56 -23.71
CA THR A 476 -1.78 4.60 -23.45
C THR A 476 -0.54 4.34 -24.32
N PRO A 477 -0.10 5.32 -25.16
CA PRO A 477 1.12 5.17 -25.96
C PRO A 477 2.36 4.86 -25.12
N ALA A 478 3.30 4.11 -25.67
CA ALA A 478 4.48 3.64 -24.96
C ALA A 478 5.42 4.76 -24.47
N ASP A 479 5.38 5.94 -25.11
CA ASP A 479 6.14 7.12 -24.72
C ASP A 479 5.45 7.96 -23.62
N LYS A 480 4.23 7.59 -23.24
CA LYS A 480 3.44 8.24 -22.20
C LYS A 480 3.39 7.44 -20.92
N ALA A 481 3.58 8.11 -19.79
CA ALA A 481 3.56 7.48 -18.50
C ALA A 481 2.16 7.41 -17.88
N ILE A 482 1.96 6.40 -17.04
CA ILE A 482 0.80 6.28 -16.14
C ILE A 482 1.30 6.42 -14.71
N GLY A 483 0.67 7.30 -13.94
CA GLY A 483 0.89 7.45 -12.51
C GLY A 483 -0.36 7.16 -11.71
N THR A 484 -0.19 6.66 -10.49
CA THR A 484 -1.27 6.52 -9.51
C THR A 484 -0.81 6.90 -8.12
N GLU A 485 -1.77 7.01 -7.20
CA GLU A 485 -1.52 7.25 -5.79
C GLU A 485 -1.42 5.93 -5.03
N TRP A 486 -0.59 5.90 -3.98
CA TRP A 486 -0.29 4.81 -3.07
C TRP A 486 0.44 3.61 -3.66
N VAL A 487 1.20 2.97 -2.80
CA VAL A 487 2.05 1.83 -3.15
C VAL A 487 1.28 0.53 -3.02
N CYS A 488 1.23 -0.24 -4.10
CA CYS A 488 0.82 -1.63 -4.11
C CYS A 488 1.70 -2.38 -5.11
N ASP A 489 2.22 -3.52 -4.74
CA ASP A 489 3.11 -4.35 -5.54
C ASP A 489 2.57 -4.68 -6.94
N ARG A 490 1.31 -5.08 -7.02
CA ARG A 490 0.65 -5.45 -8.29
C ARG A 490 0.53 -4.28 -9.25
N TYR A 491 0.26 -3.08 -8.74
CA TYR A 491 0.14 -1.87 -9.57
C TYR A 491 1.51 -1.33 -9.98
N ALA A 492 2.52 -1.48 -9.12
CA ALA A 492 3.89 -1.08 -9.42
C ALA A 492 4.45 -1.73 -10.69
N ASN A 493 3.88 -2.85 -11.11
CA ASN A 493 4.23 -3.53 -12.36
C ASN A 493 3.43 -3.04 -13.58
N LEU A 494 2.48 -2.12 -13.41
CA LEU A 494 1.59 -1.61 -14.45
C LEU A 494 1.69 -0.09 -14.65
N VAL A 495 2.05 0.64 -13.59
CA VAL A 495 2.23 2.08 -13.62
C VAL A 495 3.71 2.44 -13.68
N ASP A 496 4.05 3.58 -14.24
CA ASP A 496 5.43 3.99 -14.48
C ASP A 496 6.04 4.73 -13.29
N TYR A 497 5.21 5.33 -12.47
CA TYR A 497 5.60 5.95 -11.20
C TYR A 497 4.44 5.96 -10.20
N ILE A 498 4.78 6.03 -8.92
CA ILE A 498 3.82 6.05 -7.82
C ILE A 498 3.95 7.35 -7.05
N HIS A 499 2.83 8.05 -6.86
CA HIS A 499 2.71 9.26 -6.05
C HIS A 499 2.23 8.93 -4.63
N GLY A 500 2.93 9.43 -3.63
CA GLY A 500 2.43 9.32 -2.27
C GLY A 500 2.72 8.01 -1.59
N CYS A 501 3.95 7.62 -1.62
CA CYS A 501 4.44 6.47 -0.88
C CYS A 501 4.70 6.73 0.60
N GLY A 502 4.56 7.93 1.07
CA GLY A 502 4.68 8.20 2.48
C GLY A 502 3.57 7.44 3.22
N ASN A 503 3.89 6.71 4.31
CA ASN A 503 2.88 6.63 5.30
C ASN A 503 2.40 8.07 5.40
N ALA A 504 1.15 8.31 5.55
CA ALA A 504 0.52 9.64 5.39
C ALA A 504 1.35 10.85 5.87
N HIS A 505 2.56 10.66 6.30
CA HIS A 505 3.35 11.64 7.05
C HIS A 505 4.85 11.70 6.69
N GLY A 506 5.27 11.14 5.56
CA GLY A 506 6.68 11.20 5.12
C GLY A 506 7.63 10.46 6.06
N TYR A 507 8.62 11.16 6.59
CA TYR A 507 9.56 10.56 7.53
C TYR A 507 8.93 10.29 8.90
N SER A 508 9.13 9.08 9.40
CA SER A 508 8.91 8.73 10.80
C SER A 508 10.05 7.82 11.29
N PRO A 509 10.34 7.78 12.60
CA PRO A 509 11.38 6.89 13.14
C PRO A 509 11.14 5.41 12.84
N ALA A 510 9.88 4.98 12.72
CA ALA A 510 9.51 3.60 12.39
C ALA A 510 9.55 3.30 10.88
N ALA A 511 9.69 4.31 10.01
CA ALA A 511 9.75 4.11 8.57
C ALA A 511 10.96 3.28 8.19
N PHE A 512 10.74 2.22 7.43
CA PHE A 512 11.75 1.29 6.96
C PHE A 512 11.51 0.93 5.49
N PRO A 513 11.74 1.88 4.56
CA PRO A 513 11.44 1.71 3.14
C PRO A 513 12.27 0.62 2.47
N ASP A 514 13.31 0.15 3.16
CA ASP A 514 14.15 -0.97 2.74
C ASP A 514 13.32 -2.20 2.34
N ILE A 515 12.21 -2.49 3.02
CA ILE A 515 11.36 -3.65 2.73
C ILE A 515 10.87 -3.59 1.28
N TYR A 516 10.25 -2.49 0.88
CA TYR A 516 9.68 -2.35 -0.46
C TYR A 516 10.76 -2.17 -1.53
N LEU A 517 11.71 -1.27 -1.28
CA LEU A 517 12.78 -0.94 -2.22
C LEU A 517 13.74 -2.11 -2.46
N HIS A 518 13.99 -2.97 -1.46
CA HIS A 518 14.76 -4.20 -1.62
C HIS A 518 14.00 -5.23 -2.48
N THR A 519 12.69 -5.34 -2.28
CA THR A 519 11.85 -6.25 -3.06
C THR A 519 11.72 -5.79 -4.51
N PHE A 520 11.47 -4.50 -4.73
CA PHE A 520 11.21 -3.89 -6.04
C PHE A 520 12.11 -2.66 -6.30
N PRO A 521 13.42 -2.83 -6.51
CA PRO A 521 14.37 -1.72 -6.59
C PRO A 521 14.19 -0.80 -7.81
N GLY A 522 13.49 -1.25 -8.84
CA GLY A 522 13.25 -0.49 -10.09
C GLY A 522 11.96 0.34 -10.09
N VAL A 523 11.25 0.43 -8.96
CA VAL A 523 9.99 1.20 -8.90
C VAL A 523 10.27 2.67 -8.62
N HIS A 524 9.71 3.57 -9.46
CA HIS A 524 9.83 5.02 -9.29
C HIS A 524 8.75 5.53 -8.34
N ILE A 525 9.17 6.03 -7.18
CA ILE A 525 8.28 6.43 -6.09
C ILE A 525 8.58 7.86 -5.68
N SER A 526 7.53 8.69 -5.48
CA SER A 526 7.69 10.02 -4.89
C SER A 526 7.38 10.04 -3.40
N ASN A 527 8.02 10.96 -2.67
CA ASN A 527 7.56 11.30 -1.33
C ASN A 527 6.52 12.43 -1.41
N ARG A 528 5.26 12.11 -1.08
CA ARG A 528 4.13 13.04 -1.15
C ARG A 528 4.23 14.22 -0.17
N PHE A 529 4.96 14.08 0.92
CA PHE A 529 4.95 15.03 2.03
C PHE A 529 6.10 16.06 2.00
N LEU A 530 6.52 16.47 0.80
CA LEU A 530 7.49 17.55 0.65
C LEU A 530 6.80 18.92 0.64
N HIS A 531 6.09 19.24 1.73
CA HIS A 531 5.39 20.49 1.90
C HIS A 531 6.31 21.54 2.56
N ASP A 532 6.17 22.75 2.15
CA ASP A 532 6.92 23.88 2.69
C ASP A 532 6.44 24.35 4.07
N ASP A 533 5.22 23.98 4.46
CA ASP A 533 4.56 24.39 5.70
C ASP A 533 4.63 23.34 6.81
N VAL A 534 5.30 22.22 6.57
CA VAL A 534 5.49 21.16 7.56
C VAL A 534 6.70 21.50 8.42
N GLU A 535 6.54 21.42 9.74
CA GLU A 535 7.68 21.49 10.66
C GLU A 535 8.69 20.38 10.32
N GLY A 536 9.96 20.75 10.20
CA GLY A 536 11.01 19.80 9.81
C GLY A 536 10.99 19.44 8.31
N PHE A 537 10.54 20.30 7.43
CA PHE A 537 10.51 20.04 5.97
C PHE A 537 11.86 19.56 5.42
N ARG A 538 12.98 19.99 6.02
CA ARG A 538 14.32 19.53 5.63
C ARG A 538 14.50 18.04 5.88
N ASP A 539 14.01 17.53 6.98
CA ASP A 539 14.07 16.10 7.32
C ASP A 539 13.29 15.26 6.30
N HIS A 540 12.11 15.74 5.86
CA HIS A 540 11.34 15.07 4.81
C HIS A 540 12.04 15.08 3.45
N LEU A 541 12.69 16.20 3.08
CA LEU A 541 13.48 16.30 1.87
C LEU A 541 14.73 15.42 1.91
N ASN A 542 15.45 15.42 3.04
CA ASN A 542 16.64 14.58 3.23
C ASN A 542 16.29 13.09 3.21
N TYR A 543 15.14 12.71 3.79
CA TYR A 543 14.63 11.35 3.71
C TYR A 543 14.36 10.93 2.26
N ALA A 544 13.64 11.76 1.50
CA ALA A 544 13.40 11.50 0.08
C ALA A 544 14.72 11.42 -0.72
N PHE A 545 15.69 12.27 -0.38
CA PHE A 545 17.01 12.27 -1.02
C PHE A 545 17.75 10.96 -0.81
N VAL A 546 17.88 10.49 0.43
CA VAL A 546 18.67 9.29 0.78
C VAL A 546 18.11 8.05 0.11
N TYR A 547 16.78 7.92 0.07
CA TYR A 547 16.13 6.75 -0.53
C TYR A 547 15.85 6.88 -2.03
N GLY A 548 16.40 7.89 -2.72
CA GLY A 548 16.29 8.04 -4.17
C GLY A 548 14.87 8.36 -4.67
N MET A 549 13.98 8.86 -3.80
CA MET A 549 12.60 9.15 -4.16
C MET A 549 12.48 10.39 -5.04
N ILE A 550 11.50 10.42 -5.93
CA ILE A 550 11.13 11.61 -6.72
C ILE A 550 10.69 12.72 -5.77
N PHE A 551 11.17 13.94 -5.98
CA PHE A 551 10.77 15.10 -5.19
C PHE A 551 9.38 15.58 -5.63
N ASP A 552 8.37 15.32 -4.82
CA ASP A 552 7.02 15.84 -5.01
C ASP A 552 6.85 17.16 -4.25
N VAL A 553 7.27 18.26 -4.88
CA VAL A 553 7.30 19.59 -4.26
C VAL A 553 5.93 20.23 -4.27
N CYS A 554 5.40 20.54 -3.10
CA CYS A 554 4.13 21.22 -2.94
C CYS A 554 4.27 22.51 -2.12
N ILE A 555 3.97 23.63 -2.75
CA ILE A 555 3.96 24.93 -2.10
C ILE A 555 2.59 25.13 -1.44
N TYR A 556 2.49 24.76 -0.17
CA TYR A 556 1.19 24.71 0.53
C TYR A 556 0.73 26.07 1.05
N ARG A 557 1.64 26.84 1.63
CA ARG A 557 1.33 28.14 2.24
C ARG A 557 0.87 29.20 1.25
N GLY A 558 1.41 29.20 0.07
CA GLY A 558 1.16 30.24 -0.91
C GLY A 558 0.21 29.83 -2.01
N ARG A 559 0.29 28.64 -2.54
CA ARG A 559 -0.44 28.08 -3.71
C ARG A 559 -0.61 29.02 -4.91
N VAL A 560 -0.45 30.34 -4.67
CA VAL A 560 -0.55 31.43 -5.66
C VAL A 560 0.79 31.79 -6.30
N PHE A 561 1.89 31.18 -5.89
CA PHE A 561 3.23 31.31 -6.43
C PHE A 561 3.93 29.96 -6.53
N GLY A 562 5.00 29.88 -7.32
CA GLY A 562 5.81 28.68 -7.42
C GLY A 562 6.88 28.61 -6.33
N ILE A 563 7.79 27.63 -6.47
CA ILE A 563 8.83 27.31 -5.46
C ILE A 563 9.73 28.52 -5.12
N ALA A 564 10.02 29.41 -6.07
CA ALA A 564 10.86 30.57 -5.86
C ALA A 564 10.27 31.58 -4.84
N GLY A 565 8.98 31.49 -4.53
CA GLY A 565 8.33 32.31 -3.50
C GLY A 565 8.73 31.95 -2.07
N LEU A 566 9.46 30.82 -1.87
CA LEU A 566 9.90 30.29 -0.58
C LEU A 566 11.40 29.97 -0.61
N PRO A 567 12.27 30.98 -0.48
CA PRO A 567 13.72 30.84 -0.71
C PRO A 567 14.37 29.71 0.10
N ASP A 568 14.12 29.62 1.41
CA ASP A 568 14.76 28.61 2.28
C ASP A 568 14.41 27.18 1.86
N TYR A 569 13.16 26.97 1.45
CA TYR A 569 12.71 25.67 0.96
C TYR A 569 13.31 25.37 -0.44
N ALA A 570 13.23 26.34 -1.33
CA ALA A 570 13.75 26.25 -2.69
C ALA A 570 15.26 25.98 -2.71
N ASP A 571 16.02 26.70 -1.89
CA ASP A 571 17.47 26.55 -1.77
C ASP A 571 17.84 25.14 -1.25
N HIS A 572 17.07 24.57 -0.32
CA HIS A 572 17.32 23.23 0.15
C HIS A 572 16.97 22.17 -0.92
N VAL A 573 15.87 22.34 -1.66
CA VAL A 573 15.55 21.49 -2.82
C VAL A 573 16.70 21.55 -3.83
N LYS A 574 17.17 22.76 -4.15
CA LYS A 574 18.29 22.94 -5.09
C LYS A 574 19.57 22.27 -4.59
N TYR A 575 19.91 22.43 -3.33
CA TYR A 575 21.06 21.78 -2.72
C TYR A 575 21.04 20.27 -2.95
N LEU A 576 19.91 19.62 -2.67
CA LEU A 576 19.76 18.17 -2.83
C LEU A 576 19.76 17.73 -4.30
N THR A 577 19.11 18.49 -5.18
CA THR A 577 19.09 18.20 -6.63
C THR A 577 20.47 18.39 -7.26
N ASP A 578 21.26 19.40 -6.83
CA ASP A 578 22.64 19.60 -7.28
C ASP A 578 23.57 18.46 -6.87
N ILE A 579 23.33 17.84 -5.71
CA ILE A 579 24.06 16.63 -5.31
C ILE A 579 23.67 15.48 -6.22
N ARG A 580 22.36 15.20 -6.42
CA ARG A 580 21.89 14.12 -7.31
C ARG A 580 22.41 14.26 -8.73
N ALA A 581 22.48 15.48 -9.27
CA ALA A 581 23.00 15.74 -10.61
C ALA A 581 24.47 15.30 -10.79
N ARG A 582 25.26 15.19 -9.72
CA ARG A 582 26.64 14.66 -9.76
C ARG A 582 26.70 13.13 -9.75
N TYR A 583 25.61 12.47 -9.35
CA TYR A 583 25.52 11.04 -9.14
C TYR A 583 24.35 10.39 -9.89
N THR A 584 24.00 10.92 -11.08
CA THR A 584 22.87 10.47 -11.92
C THR A 584 22.96 8.98 -12.26
N LYS A 585 24.16 8.48 -12.57
CA LYS A 585 24.45 7.05 -12.84
C LYS A 585 23.89 6.13 -11.74
N TYR A 586 23.88 6.60 -10.49
CA TYR A 586 23.48 5.79 -9.35
C TYR A 586 22.04 6.06 -8.92
N PHE A 587 21.67 7.34 -8.70
CA PHE A 587 20.33 7.67 -8.19
C PHE A 587 19.20 7.37 -9.18
N TYR A 588 19.46 7.47 -10.48
CA TYR A 588 18.44 7.30 -11.52
C TYR A 588 18.56 5.98 -12.27
N HIS A 589 19.77 5.43 -12.39
CA HIS A 589 20.03 4.22 -13.17
C HIS A 589 20.62 3.08 -12.34
N GLY A 590 20.86 3.31 -11.05
CA GLY A 590 21.35 2.28 -10.13
C GLY A 590 20.22 1.54 -9.41
N ASN A 591 20.52 0.35 -8.93
CA ASN A 591 19.61 -0.45 -8.12
C ASN A 591 19.81 -0.15 -6.62
N PHE A 592 18.71 0.05 -5.91
CA PHE A 592 18.73 0.17 -4.46
C PHE A 592 19.21 -1.12 -3.80
N VAL A 593 20.07 -0.99 -2.80
CA VAL A 593 20.52 -2.09 -1.92
C VAL A 593 20.43 -1.61 -0.47
N SER A 594 19.74 -2.38 0.37
CA SER A 594 19.60 -2.07 1.79
C SER A 594 20.93 -2.08 2.51
N MET A 595 21.14 -1.10 3.39
CA MET A 595 22.29 -1.01 4.30
C MET A 595 22.02 -1.70 5.66
N PHE A 596 21.02 -2.56 5.74
CA PHE A 596 20.68 -3.28 6.96
C PHE A 596 21.82 -4.16 7.45
N LYS A 597 22.16 -4.05 8.73
CA LYS A 597 23.34 -4.68 9.39
C LYS A 597 24.72 -4.15 8.97
N GLU A 598 24.79 -3.14 8.10
CA GLU A 598 26.06 -2.46 7.83
C GLU A 598 26.47 -1.57 9.02
N PRO A 599 27.78 -1.33 9.22
CA PRO A 599 28.29 -0.60 10.39
C PRO A 599 28.06 0.91 10.26
N VAL A 600 26.80 1.33 10.16
CA VAL A 600 26.39 2.73 10.13
C VAL A 600 25.91 3.12 11.54
N PRO A 601 26.38 4.26 12.11
CA PRO A 601 26.01 4.69 13.45
C PRO A 601 24.50 4.90 13.63
N ALA A 602 24.00 4.64 14.81
CA ALA A 602 22.63 4.98 15.18
C ALA A 602 22.36 6.49 14.94
N GLY A 603 21.20 6.81 14.38
CA GLY A 603 20.87 8.20 14.00
C GLY A 603 21.36 8.63 12.61
N VAL A 604 22.13 7.78 11.90
CA VAL A 604 22.46 8.00 10.49
C VAL A 604 21.64 7.04 9.63
N ARG A 605 20.76 7.59 8.78
CA ARG A 605 20.06 6.83 7.73
C ARG A 605 20.97 6.66 6.52
N SER A 606 20.89 5.53 5.85
CA SER A 606 21.72 5.26 4.68
C SER A 606 21.03 4.37 3.65
N ALA A 607 21.39 4.57 2.39
CA ALA A 607 20.97 3.73 1.28
C ALA A 607 22.11 3.59 0.28
N LYS A 608 22.26 2.41 -0.31
CA LYS A 608 23.25 2.09 -1.33
C LYS A 608 22.58 1.99 -2.69
N PHE A 609 23.21 2.57 -3.72
CA PHE A 609 22.78 2.47 -5.10
C PHE A 609 23.91 1.91 -5.95
N VAL A 610 23.68 0.77 -6.58
CA VAL A 610 24.68 0.03 -7.37
C VAL A 610 24.37 0.23 -8.86
N ALA A 611 25.34 0.78 -9.60
CA ALA A 611 25.24 0.93 -11.05
C ALA A 611 25.49 -0.40 -11.77
N GLU A 612 25.17 -0.46 -13.06
CA GLU A 612 25.31 -1.67 -13.91
C GLU A 612 26.74 -2.21 -13.96
N ASP A 613 27.74 -1.34 -13.90
CA ASP A 613 29.16 -1.72 -13.90
C ASP A 613 29.71 -2.18 -12.54
N GLY A 614 28.87 -2.23 -11.52
CA GLY A 614 29.21 -2.66 -10.17
C GLY A 614 29.69 -1.55 -9.23
N ASP A 615 30.05 -0.37 -9.75
CA ASP A 615 30.34 0.80 -8.92
C ASP A 615 29.11 1.23 -8.14
N TYR A 616 29.29 1.84 -6.97
CA TYR A 616 28.16 2.22 -6.15
C TYR A 616 28.42 3.50 -5.34
N ILE A 617 27.33 4.12 -4.94
CA ILE A 617 27.33 5.15 -3.92
C ILE A 617 26.61 4.67 -2.67
N VAL A 618 26.98 5.25 -1.53
CA VAL A 618 26.15 5.25 -0.32
C VAL A 618 25.76 6.67 0.01
N ALA A 619 24.46 6.91 0.05
CA ALA A 619 23.87 8.16 0.50
C ALA A 619 23.57 8.07 2.00
N PHE A 620 23.87 9.13 2.75
CA PHE A 620 23.69 9.22 4.19
C PHE A 620 22.86 10.45 4.54
N TRP A 621 22.13 10.34 5.65
CA TRP A 621 21.45 11.45 6.31
C TRP A 621 21.63 11.32 7.82
N ASN A 622 22.29 12.30 8.42
CA ASN A 622 22.42 12.41 9.86
C ASN A 622 21.15 13.04 10.46
N THR A 623 20.35 12.26 11.16
CA THR A 623 19.11 12.73 11.79
C THR A 623 19.33 13.43 13.13
N THR A 624 20.59 13.46 13.62
CA THR A 624 20.96 14.03 14.93
C THR A 624 21.44 15.47 14.86
N GLU A 625 21.54 16.12 15.99
CA GLU A 625 22.05 17.50 16.13
C GLU A 625 23.59 17.57 16.26
N VAL A 626 24.28 16.45 16.06
CA VAL A 626 25.74 16.34 16.26
C VAL A 626 26.40 15.77 15.01
N ASP A 627 27.48 16.39 14.57
CA ASP A 627 28.30 15.88 13.47
C ASP A 627 28.76 14.45 13.76
N THR A 628 28.68 13.59 12.77
CA THR A 628 29.03 12.17 12.92
C THR A 628 30.17 11.79 11.98
N LYS A 629 31.16 11.10 12.53
CA LYS A 629 32.28 10.50 11.78
C LYS A 629 32.36 9.03 12.07
N PHE A 630 32.58 8.23 11.03
CA PHE A 630 32.76 6.78 11.15
C PHE A 630 33.52 6.25 9.93
N GLU A 631 33.95 5.00 10.01
CA GLU A 631 34.57 4.30 8.89
C GLU A 631 33.58 3.34 8.23
N LEU A 632 33.51 3.36 6.90
CA LEU A 632 32.72 2.42 6.13
C LEU A 632 33.52 1.95 4.92
N TYR A 633 33.70 0.65 4.78
CA TYR A 633 34.43 0.02 3.68
C TYR A 633 35.87 0.62 3.48
N GLY A 634 36.55 0.91 4.57
CA GLY A 634 37.90 1.46 4.57
C GLY A 634 38.03 2.95 4.22
N LYS A 635 36.89 3.68 4.15
CA LYS A 635 36.85 5.14 3.96
C LYS A 635 36.28 5.84 5.19
N GLU A 636 36.89 6.97 5.58
CA GLU A 636 36.29 7.86 6.57
C GLU A 636 35.09 8.58 5.98
N VAL A 637 33.95 8.48 6.65
CA VAL A 637 32.69 9.16 6.29
C VAL A 637 32.43 10.25 7.33
N TYR A 638 32.14 11.46 6.85
CA TYR A 638 31.70 12.57 7.66
C TYR A 638 30.30 13.03 7.20
N VAL A 639 29.36 13.10 8.13
CA VAL A 639 28.02 13.62 7.88
C VAL A 639 27.70 14.69 8.92
N ALA A 640 27.57 15.93 8.49
CA ALA A 640 27.22 17.04 9.38
C ALA A 640 25.84 16.84 10.02
N ALA A 641 25.64 17.49 11.17
CA ALA A 641 24.35 17.46 11.88
C ALA A 641 23.19 17.88 10.97
N LYS A 642 22.12 17.09 10.95
CA LYS A 642 20.91 17.33 10.14
C LYS A 642 21.15 17.44 8.63
N ASP A 643 22.29 17.00 8.13
CA ASP A 643 22.66 17.13 6.71
C ASP A 643 22.85 15.78 6.03
N VAL A 644 23.06 15.81 4.73
CA VAL A 644 23.27 14.64 3.88
C VAL A 644 24.71 14.56 3.38
N ALA A 645 25.18 13.36 3.08
CA ALA A 645 26.44 13.11 2.41
C ALA A 645 26.31 11.97 1.41
N VAL A 646 27.21 11.94 0.41
CA VAL A 646 27.30 10.84 -0.55
C VAL A 646 28.75 10.43 -0.69
N MET A 647 28.99 9.13 -0.59
CA MET A 647 30.31 8.53 -0.81
C MET A 647 30.26 7.55 -1.98
N GLU A 648 31.24 7.63 -2.86
CA GLU A 648 31.39 6.75 -4.01
C GLU A 648 32.42 5.65 -3.72
N TYR A 649 32.13 4.45 -4.18
CA TYR A 649 32.96 3.26 -4.02
C TYR A 649 33.07 2.54 -5.37
N ASN A 650 34.20 1.91 -5.62
CA ASN A 650 34.38 1.04 -6.76
C ASN A 650 33.89 -0.38 -6.42
N GLY A 651 33.27 -1.04 -7.36
CA GLY A 651 32.76 -2.41 -7.26
C GLY A 651 33.84 -3.47 -7.23
#